data_34a15a999f9800e851b2ec87ebd9c09a
#
_entry.id   34a15a999f9800e851b2ec87ebd9c09a
#
_cell.length_a   1.000
_cell.length_b   1.000
_cell.length_c   1.000
_cell.angle_alpha   90.00
_cell.angle_beta   90.00
_cell.angle_gamma   90.00
#
_symmetry.space_group_name_H-M   'P 1'
#
loop_
_entity.id
_entity.type
_entity.pdbx_description
1 polymer ?
#
loop_
_entity_poly.entity_id
_entity_poly.type
_entity_poly.pdbx_seq_one_letter_code
_entity_poly.pdbx_strand_id
1 'polypeptide(L)'
;MKNDAQTFIARVSENTARILENRLGCKLEDVTKGMDFKPDSLETRLNAIPIDSLEKYLTPQWVVLAAGKGTRIDPTGRISKTLDIMFGEQNMLQLSRRFLPGNLPHIIVINPQMAQRIAESESPEHLLGTNAITCIQEEMNGTGGALKAALPELRQSDAEWIGVAFGDEPFLEKTIFAQTLLSHFMTGADVTLCGKIPETVIDKGGLFYDADGNFVGTKEWYDMTSDEKEEMWRRLERGEAYTNTGITIIRKSAMLERINQLQPHPNRKGELHHVDLIRHCYEDGLKTNAFIYRGDVLSGVNRWSNVLSGEAVLYQKTRDLLVQRGVRVDPSAQITLENENMEIGTACYLIGRIHIGKDVKIGDYCRLENATLTGKTSIGNSVGIQNVSAHDTTIASNILPETLSAPIIGIATESTITNSTFDSVVVGSAVQLSYIQAHATVIPSEIKLSNQKIGVPCQQAPMGVQRSLFSQIVPSDYRPGVYTFGDKKDLPDWDNLREHVSSHSALELIPRATSNEQLQADVSEAVNTLLDMRRSNGDYLIESLTPEELWGSIFEMVKIQTGNPNPYHDDKLKARKTALELLPEFWNDDWLTRLKLVVAGNVIDYSSARVVEKVNANPDYFSEALRAAVETPFAIDCYALFKELVIDSQPKHIVWMADNDGEIIFDVAFVQELVQCGHQLCIVGKVDNASNDVTLADLHDIIKYPQFQVLQKAVQDGVVTLMSSGAKTIGTNLYNATPEFINLLLDTDLVISKGQGNFFTTPGWHKDTFYLFMSKGLTAERCTGVVADRNLPVDGLILAYLPSGTKRDALLKDACNP
;
A
#
# COMPACT_ATOMS: atom_id res chain seq x y z
N MET A 1 -36.55 35.58 -5.48
CA MET A 1 -35.82 34.34 -5.13
C MET A 1 -34.37 34.57 -4.64
N LYS A 2 -33.49 35.38 -5.27
CA LYS A 2 -32.16 35.66 -4.72
C LYS A 2 -32.14 36.42 -3.38
N ASN A 3 -33.15 37.28 -3.14
CA ASN A 3 -33.26 38.08 -1.92
C ASN A 3 -33.69 37.30 -0.70
N ASP A 4 -34.49 36.23 -0.86
CA ASP A 4 -35.17 35.55 0.24
C ASP A 4 -34.21 34.62 1.00
N ALA A 5 -33.36 33.90 0.29
CA ALA A 5 -32.35 33.01 0.89
C ALA A 5 -31.27 33.83 1.65
N GLN A 6 -30.76 34.92 1.08
CA GLN A 6 -29.81 35.78 1.74
C GLN A 6 -30.40 36.49 2.97
N THR A 7 -31.64 36.89 2.91
CA THR A 7 -32.34 37.49 4.05
C THR A 7 -32.55 36.48 5.19
N PHE A 8 -32.80 35.21 4.86
CA PHE A 8 -32.94 34.15 5.85
C PHE A 8 -31.60 33.84 6.51
N ILE A 9 -30.54 33.64 5.71
CA ILE A 9 -29.18 33.33 6.23
C ILE A 9 -28.75 34.44 7.18
N ALA A 10 -29.05 35.70 6.90
CA ALA A 10 -28.77 36.83 7.77
C ALA A 10 -29.56 36.84 9.08
N ARG A 11 -30.68 36.11 9.17
CA ARG A 11 -31.57 36.05 10.37
C ARG A 11 -31.32 34.82 11.24
N VAL A 12 -30.76 33.74 10.66
CA VAL A 12 -30.46 32.51 11.42
C VAL A 12 -29.32 32.80 12.40
N SER A 13 -29.47 32.36 13.66
CA SER A 13 -28.38 32.50 14.61
C SER A 13 -27.13 31.75 14.12
N GLU A 14 -25.96 32.28 14.38
CA GLU A 14 -24.68 31.68 13.96
C GLU A 14 -24.56 30.22 14.43
N ASN A 15 -25.04 29.92 15.63
CA ASN A 15 -25.03 28.56 16.17
C ASN A 15 -25.96 27.62 15.37
N THR A 16 -27.17 28.06 15.02
CA THR A 16 -28.11 27.26 14.21
C THR A 16 -27.58 27.07 12.79
N ALA A 17 -27.00 28.11 12.19
CA ALA A 17 -26.36 28.02 10.87
C ALA A 17 -25.23 26.98 10.88
N ARG A 18 -24.36 27.02 11.90
CA ARG A 18 -23.27 26.05 12.06
C ARG A 18 -23.76 24.60 12.19
N ILE A 19 -24.83 24.36 12.98
CA ILE A 19 -25.42 23.03 13.10
C ILE A 19 -25.98 22.54 11.76
N LEU A 20 -26.75 23.39 11.06
CA LEU A 20 -27.29 23.07 9.75
C LEU A 20 -26.17 22.73 8.76
N GLU A 21 -25.16 23.60 8.63
CA GLU A 21 -24.03 23.41 7.71
C GLU A 21 -23.23 22.13 8.02
N ASN A 22 -22.95 21.88 9.30
CA ASN A 22 -22.26 20.67 9.73
C ASN A 22 -23.03 19.39 9.39
N ARG A 23 -24.34 19.38 9.64
CA ARG A 23 -25.18 18.19 9.40
C ARG A 23 -25.52 17.99 7.93
N LEU A 24 -25.72 19.07 7.18
CA LEU A 24 -25.92 19.01 5.74
C LEU A 24 -24.61 18.79 4.98
N GLY A 25 -23.50 19.06 5.62
CA GLY A 25 -22.16 18.98 5.05
C GLY A 25 -21.90 20.04 3.96
N CYS A 26 -22.74 21.07 3.82
CA CYS A 26 -22.66 22.15 2.84
C CYS A 26 -22.91 23.50 3.50
N LYS A 27 -22.38 24.58 2.91
CA LYS A 27 -22.75 25.95 3.29
C LYS A 27 -24.23 26.22 3.00
N LEU A 28 -24.92 26.93 3.88
CA LEU A 28 -26.32 27.26 3.69
C LEU A 28 -26.59 28.04 2.38
N GLU A 29 -25.63 28.88 1.97
CA GLU A 29 -25.69 29.60 0.69
C GLU A 29 -25.77 28.65 -0.50
N ASP A 30 -25.00 27.57 -0.49
CA ASP A 30 -24.95 26.57 -1.55
C ASP A 30 -26.21 25.69 -1.52
N VAL A 31 -26.64 25.27 -0.33
CA VAL A 31 -27.83 24.42 -0.16
C VAL A 31 -29.09 25.15 -0.60
N THR A 32 -29.24 26.42 -0.29
CA THR A 32 -30.44 27.20 -0.66
C THR A 32 -30.47 27.66 -2.11
N LYS A 33 -29.36 27.59 -2.82
CA LYS A 33 -29.24 28.03 -4.21
C LYS A 33 -30.06 27.14 -5.14
N GLY A 34 -31.01 27.75 -5.86
CA GLY A 34 -31.86 27.06 -6.81
C GLY A 34 -33.01 26.24 -6.20
N MET A 35 -33.13 26.19 -4.86
CA MET A 35 -34.32 25.66 -4.21
C MET A 35 -35.52 26.63 -4.35
N ASP A 36 -36.72 26.08 -4.41
CA ASP A 36 -37.95 26.83 -4.10
C ASP A 36 -38.05 27.03 -2.58
N PHE A 37 -37.24 28.00 -2.11
CA PHE A 37 -36.98 28.22 -0.69
C PHE A 37 -38.00 29.19 -0.10
N LYS A 38 -38.70 28.73 0.94
CA LYS A 38 -39.66 29.58 1.69
C LYS A 38 -39.08 29.89 3.08
N PRO A 39 -38.48 31.07 3.26
CA PRO A 39 -37.80 31.46 4.51
C PRO A 39 -38.69 31.29 5.74
N ASP A 40 -39.95 31.77 5.64
CA ASP A 40 -40.90 31.73 6.76
C ASP A 40 -41.23 30.30 7.21
N SER A 41 -41.27 29.33 6.28
CA SER A 41 -41.50 27.92 6.59
C SER A 41 -40.33 27.32 7.37
N LEU A 42 -39.10 27.64 6.99
CA LEU A 42 -37.91 27.18 7.71
C LEU A 42 -37.82 27.83 9.07
N GLU A 43 -38.02 29.15 9.16
CA GLU A 43 -37.99 29.89 10.44
C GLU A 43 -39.08 29.38 11.42
N THR A 44 -40.27 29.13 10.92
CA THR A 44 -41.35 28.53 11.72
C THR A 44 -40.94 27.14 12.23
N ARG A 45 -40.30 26.33 11.39
CA ARG A 45 -39.88 24.98 11.75
C ARG A 45 -38.74 24.98 12.75
N LEU A 46 -37.75 25.86 12.56
CA LEU A 46 -36.65 26.00 13.49
C LEU A 46 -37.08 26.49 14.88
N ASN A 47 -38.07 27.37 14.92
CA ASN A 47 -38.63 27.86 16.17
C ASN A 47 -39.49 26.81 16.90
N ALA A 48 -40.02 25.81 16.17
CA ALA A 48 -40.89 24.76 16.71
C ALA A 48 -40.08 23.55 17.25
N ILE A 49 -38.79 23.44 16.97
CA ILE A 49 -37.97 22.28 17.30
C ILE A 49 -36.79 22.72 18.20
N PRO A 50 -36.61 22.07 19.37
CA PRO A 50 -35.43 22.33 20.21
C PRO A 50 -34.16 22.08 19.44
N ILE A 51 -33.11 22.88 19.66
CA ILE A 51 -31.85 22.83 18.96
C ILE A 51 -31.18 21.43 19.05
N ASP A 52 -31.28 20.76 20.19
CA ASP A 52 -30.77 19.41 20.41
C ASP A 52 -31.52 18.34 19.56
N SER A 53 -32.79 18.62 19.25
CA SER A 53 -33.61 17.74 18.37
C SER A 53 -33.28 17.98 16.89
N LEU A 54 -32.82 19.17 16.52
CA LEU A 54 -32.44 19.52 15.16
C LEU A 54 -31.32 18.60 14.65
N GLU A 55 -30.33 18.33 15.48
CA GLU A 55 -29.22 17.42 15.11
C GLU A 55 -29.71 16.02 14.79
N LYS A 56 -30.62 15.47 15.64
CA LYS A 56 -31.20 14.14 15.40
C LYS A 56 -32.05 14.11 14.13
N TYR A 57 -32.81 15.18 13.86
CA TYR A 57 -33.64 15.28 12.68
C TYR A 57 -32.83 15.29 11.38
N LEU A 58 -31.67 15.92 11.40
CA LEU A 58 -30.77 16.07 10.22
C LEU A 58 -29.72 14.95 10.11
N THR A 59 -29.80 13.90 10.93
CA THR A 59 -28.89 12.77 10.91
C THR A 59 -29.64 11.46 10.61
N PRO A 60 -30.02 11.20 9.36
CA PRO A 60 -30.66 9.96 8.99
C PRO A 60 -29.67 8.79 9.03
N GLN A 61 -30.18 7.59 9.32
CA GLN A 61 -29.46 6.35 9.05
C GLN A 61 -29.50 6.05 7.55
N TRP A 62 -28.38 6.17 6.87
CA TRP A 62 -28.34 5.87 5.44
C TRP A 62 -28.25 4.39 5.16
N VAL A 63 -29.09 3.92 4.22
CA VAL A 63 -29.07 2.59 3.61
C VAL A 63 -28.71 2.73 2.15
N VAL A 64 -27.60 2.14 1.75
CA VAL A 64 -27.10 2.16 0.37
C VAL A 64 -27.44 0.82 -0.29
N LEU A 65 -28.33 0.85 -1.28
CA LEU A 65 -28.77 -0.34 -2.01
C LEU A 65 -27.77 -0.66 -3.13
N ALA A 66 -26.92 -1.66 -2.91
CA ALA A 66 -25.84 -2.06 -3.83
C ALA A 66 -25.94 -3.52 -4.32
N ALA A 67 -27.00 -4.25 -3.92
CA ALA A 67 -27.14 -5.69 -4.18
C ALA A 67 -27.42 -6.06 -5.65
N GLY A 68 -27.64 -5.10 -6.56
CA GLY A 68 -28.02 -5.34 -7.96
C GLY A 68 -26.99 -6.18 -8.72
N LYS A 69 -27.45 -7.15 -9.55
CA LYS A 69 -26.59 -8.06 -10.32
C LYS A 69 -25.77 -7.40 -11.43
N GLY A 70 -26.10 -6.17 -11.85
CA GLY A 70 -25.34 -5.47 -12.88
C GLY A 70 -25.34 -6.10 -14.29
N THR A 71 -26.29 -6.96 -14.61
CA THR A 71 -26.34 -7.76 -15.83
C THR A 71 -26.34 -6.98 -17.15
N ARG A 72 -26.69 -5.69 -17.10
CA ARG A 72 -26.62 -4.78 -18.27
C ARG A 72 -25.19 -4.33 -18.59
N ILE A 73 -24.26 -4.40 -17.61
CA ILE A 73 -22.83 -4.11 -17.76
C ILE A 73 -22.06 -5.41 -18.04
N ASP A 74 -22.31 -6.45 -17.24
CA ASP A 74 -21.75 -7.77 -17.44
C ASP A 74 -22.84 -8.84 -17.39
N PRO A 75 -23.30 -9.34 -18.55
CA PRO A 75 -24.26 -10.44 -18.59
C PRO A 75 -23.75 -11.76 -18.00
N THR A 76 -22.42 -11.93 -17.91
CA THR A 76 -21.79 -13.16 -17.35
C THR A 76 -21.77 -13.17 -15.82
N GLY A 77 -21.99 -12.02 -15.16
CA GLY A 77 -21.97 -11.89 -13.71
C GLY A 77 -20.59 -12.02 -13.07
N ARG A 78 -19.51 -11.92 -13.83
CA ARG A 78 -18.13 -11.97 -13.32
C ARG A 78 -17.70 -10.68 -12.65
N ILE A 79 -18.27 -9.56 -13.09
CA ILE A 79 -17.96 -8.21 -12.62
C ILE A 79 -19.08 -7.75 -11.68
N SER A 80 -18.71 -7.35 -10.45
CA SER A 80 -19.61 -6.60 -9.60
C SER A 80 -19.62 -5.14 -10.04
N LYS A 81 -20.76 -4.68 -10.56
CA LYS A 81 -20.93 -3.30 -11.05
C LYS A 81 -20.43 -2.25 -10.04
N THR A 82 -20.74 -2.43 -8.78
CA THR A 82 -20.46 -1.43 -7.73
C THR A 82 -19.07 -1.54 -7.12
N LEU A 83 -18.44 -2.73 -7.11
CA LEU A 83 -17.11 -2.94 -6.55
C LEU A 83 -15.98 -2.88 -7.58
N ASP A 84 -16.24 -3.28 -8.84
CA ASP A 84 -15.17 -3.46 -9.84
C ASP A 84 -15.05 -2.29 -10.83
N ILE A 85 -16.09 -1.48 -10.97
CA ILE A 85 -15.98 -0.29 -11.84
C ILE A 85 -15.33 0.83 -11.04
N MET A 86 -14.13 1.18 -11.47
CA MET A 86 -13.29 2.19 -10.85
C MET A 86 -13.41 3.54 -11.59
N PHE A 87 -13.38 4.61 -10.81
CA PHE A 87 -13.26 6.00 -11.29
C PHE A 87 -12.04 6.60 -10.58
N GLY A 88 -10.89 6.50 -11.19
CA GLY A 88 -9.61 6.68 -10.53
C GLY A 88 -9.35 5.55 -9.53
N GLU A 89 -9.05 5.90 -8.29
CA GLU A 89 -8.77 4.94 -7.20
C GLU A 89 -10.02 4.54 -6.40
N GLN A 90 -11.17 5.15 -6.68
CA GLN A 90 -12.42 4.86 -5.98
C GLN A 90 -13.36 4.02 -6.84
N ASN A 91 -13.97 3.01 -6.26
CA ASN A 91 -15.02 2.25 -6.93
C ASN A 91 -16.37 2.99 -6.89
N MET A 92 -17.31 2.49 -7.68
CA MET A 92 -18.64 3.09 -7.80
C MET A 92 -19.38 3.20 -6.47
N LEU A 93 -19.27 2.21 -5.61
CA LEU A 93 -19.91 2.20 -4.30
C LEU A 93 -19.36 3.29 -3.38
N GLN A 94 -18.03 3.44 -3.35
CA GLN A 94 -17.37 4.49 -2.56
C GLN A 94 -17.80 5.88 -3.02
N LEU A 95 -17.84 6.12 -4.34
CA LEU A 95 -18.29 7.37 -4.90
C LEU A 95 -19.77 7.65 -4.61
N SER A 96 -20.64 6.65 -4.71
CA SER A 96 -22.07 6.80 -4.47
C SER A 96 -22.40 7.20 -3.03
N ARG A 97 -21.52 6.87 -2.06
CA ARG A 97 -21.74 7.16 -0.65
C ARG A 97 -20.91 8.32 -0.10
N ARG A 98 -19.98 8.86 -0.85
CA ARG A 98 -19.02 9.88 -0.37
C ARG A 98 -19.66 11.17 0.15
N PHE A 99 -20.83 11.51 -0.33
CA PHE A 99 -21.52 12.76 -0.02
C PHE A 99 -22.79 12.59 0.82
N LEU A 100 -23.05 11.39 1.34
CA LEU A 100 -24.18 11.15 2.23
C LEU A 100 -23.97 11.94 3.53
N PRO A 101 -24.93 12.83 3.90
CA PRO A 101 -24.77 13.66 5.09
C PRO A 101 -24.89 12.86 6.39
N GLY A 102 -24.21 13.30 7.43
CA GLY A 102 -24.22 12.68 8.75
C GLY A 102 -22.98 11.90 9.09
N ASN A 103 -22.91 11.37 10.30
CA ASN A 103 -21.75 10.67 10.86
C ASN A 103 -22.03 9.23 11.29
N LEU A 104 -23.28 8.74 11.08
CA LEU A 104 -23.63 7.35 11.37
C LEU A 104 -23.00 6.41 10.34
N PRO A 105 -22.59 5.18 10.73
CA PRO A 105 -22.14 4.17 9.77
C PRO A 105 -23.20 3.92 8.69
N HIS A 106 -22.78 3.87 7.43
CA HIS A 106 -23.70 3.58 6.34
C HIS A 106 -24.02 2.08 6.30
N ILE A 107 -25.29 1.71 6.26
CA ILE A 107 -25.74 0.33 6.05
C ILE A 107 -25.70 0.05 4.55
N ILE A 108 -24.85 -0.86 4.11
CA ILE A 108 -24.68 -1.21 2.70
C ILE A 108 -25.33 -2.57 2.46
N VAL A 109 -26.34 -2.59 1.61
CA VAL A 109 -26.99 -3.85 1.23
C VAL A 109 -26.31 -4.41 -0.01
N ILE A 110 -25.72 -5.58 0.13
CA ILE A 110 -24.93 -6.30 -0.88
C ILE A 110 -25.58 -7.65 -1.20
N ASN A 111 -25.16 -8.27 -2.31
CA ASN A 111 -25.55 -9.63 -2.65
C ASN A 111 -24.55 -10.67 -2.10
N PRO A 112 -24.87 -11.99 -2.08
CA PRO A 112 -23.98 -13.02 -1.56
C PRO A 112 -22.61 -13.09 -2.27
N GLN A 113 -22.56 -12.83 -3.59
CA GLN A 113 -21.30 -12.83 -4.35
C GLN A 113 -20.39 -11.68 -3.91
N MET A 114 -20.94 -10.49 -3.68
CA MET A 114 -20.19 -9.37 -3.13
C MET A 114 -19.70 -9.65 -1.71
N ALA A 115 -20.54 -10.27 -0.87
CA ALA A 115 -20.19 -10.65 0.49
C ALA A 115 -18.99 -11.62 0.52
N GLN A 116 -18.99 -12.61 -0.36
CA GLN A 116 -17.88 -13.53 -0.50
C GLN A 116 -16.58 -12.80 -0.89
N ARG A 117 -16.63 -11.92 -1.89
CA ARG A 117 -15.45 -11.15 -2.35
C ARG A 117 -14.89 -10.22 -1.26
N ILE A 118 -15.77 -9.60 -0.47
CA ILE A 118 -15.36 -8.75 0.65
C ILE A 118 -14.69 -9.58 1.74
N ALA A 119 -15.24 -10.78 2.04
CA ALA A 119 -14.65 -11.69 3.03
C ALA A 119 -13.30 -12.27 2.59
N GLU A 120 -13.08 -12.47 1.28
CA GLU A 120 -11.82 -12.93 0.70
C GLU A 120 -10.77 -11.80 0.52
N SER A 121 -11.16 -10.54 0.74
CA SER A 121 -10.26 -9.38 0.59
C SER A 121 -9.37 -9.22 1.82
N GLU A 122 -8.08 -8.99 1.61
CA GLU A 122 -7.12 -8.63 2.66
C GLU A 122 -7.44 -7.25 3.28
N SER A 123 -8.18 -6.41 2.58
CA SER A 123 -8.57 -5.07 3.02
C SER A 123 -10.04 -4.78 2.66
N PRO A 124 -11.02 -5.27 3.42
CA PRO A 124 -12.44 -4.99 3.18
C PRO A 124 -12.78 -3.49 3.10
N GLU A 125 -12.10 -2.67 3.89
CA GLU A 125 -12.26 -1.21 3.88
C GLU A 125 -11.84 -0.58 2.54
N HIS A 126 -10.90 -1.18 1.84
CA HIS A 126 -10.52 -0.73 0.50
C HIS A 126 -11.65 -0.93 -0.53
N LEU A 127 -12.52 -1.91 -0.33
CA LEU A 127 -13.68 -2.16 -1.19
C LEU A 127 -14.92 -1.35 -0.78
N LEU A 128 -15.17 -1.26 0.52
CA LEU A 128 -16.39 -0.65 1.07
C LEU A 128 -16.21 0.85 1.38
N GLY A 129 -14.98 1.32 1.62
CA GLY A 129 -14.70 2.56 2.29
C GLY A 129 -14.93 2.46 3.82
N THR A 130 -14.46 3.47 4.56
CA THR A 130 -14.61 3.53 6.02
C THR A 130 -16.07 3.74 6.44
N ASN A 131 -16.38 3.46 7.71
CA ASN A 131 -17.67 3.72 8.33
C ASN A 131 -18.85 3.01 7.63
N ALA A 132 -18.74 1.69 7.43
CA ALA A 132 -19.70 0.85 6.72
C ALA A 132 -20.12 -0.37 7.54
N ILE A 133 -21.41 -0.70 7.47
CA ILE A 133 -22.01 -1.94 7.98
C ILE A 133 -22.62 -2.66 6.79
N THR A 134 -22.36 -3.95 6.60
CA THR A 134 -22.90 -4.71 5.46
C THR A 134 -24.08 -5.57 5.87
N CYS A 135 -25.13 -5.60 5.03
CA CYS A 135 -26.27 -6.52 5.11
C CYS A 135 -26.39 -7.31 3.81
N ILE A 136 -26.66 -8.60 3.89
CA ILE A 136 -26.75 -9.46 2.71
C ILE A 136 -28.22 -9.60 2.30
N GLN A 137 -28.53 -9.27 1.05
CA GLN A 137 -29.79 -9.60 0.41
C GLN A 137 -29.65 -10.98 -0.24
N GLU A 138 -30.15 -12.01 0.41
CA GLU A 138 -30.08 -13.40 -0.09
C GLU A 138 -30.90 -13.60 -1.36
N GLU A 139 -32.13 -13.09 -1.38
CA GLU A 139 -33.01 -13.13 -2.54
C GLU A 139 -33.02 -11.78 -3.29
N MET A 140 -32.61 -11.80 -4.54
CA MET A 140 -32.51 -10.63 -5.42
C MET A 140 -33.91 -10.22 -5.94
N ASN A 141 -34.80 -9.84 -5.03
CA ASN A 141 -36.21 -9.54 -5.26
C ASN A 141 -36.53 -8.03 -5.25
N GLY A 142 -35.59 -7.21 -5.71
CA GLY A 142 -35.77 -5.78 -5.90
C GLY A 142 -35.34 -4.91 -4.72
N THR A 143 -35.55 -3.59 -4.84
CA THR A 143 -35.10 -2.56 -3.87
C THR A 143 -35.84 -2.61 -2.54
N GLY A 144 -37.08 -3.06 -2.53
CA GLY A 144 -37.83 -3.31 -1.30
C GLY A 144 -37.29 -4.50 -0.54
N GLY A 145 -36.88 -5.57 -1.25
CA GLY A 145 -36.22 -6.72 -0.64
C GLY A 145 -34.83 -6.35 -0.07
N ALA A 146 -34.08 -5.51 -0.77
CA ALA A 146 -32.84 -4.97 -0.26
C ALA A 146 -33.05 -4.17 1.04
N LEU A 147 -34.06 -3.31 1.09
CA LEU A 147 -34.38 -2.55 2.31
C LEU A 147 -34.82 -3.48 3.45
N LYS A 148 -35.53 -4.60 3.14
CA LYS A 148 -35.88 -5.63 4.15
C LYS A 148 -34.63 -6.31 4.73
N ALA A 149 -33.59 -6.55 3.94
CA ALA A 149 -32.35 -7.13 4.42
C ALA A 149 -31.62 -6.24 5.45
N ALA A 150 -31.82 -4.91 5.41
CA ALA A 150 -31.26 -3.97 6.36
C ALA A 150 -32.06 -3.86 7.69
N LEU A 151 -33.21 -4.51 7.81
CA LEU A 151 -34.06 -4.36 9.00
C LEU A 151 -33.41 -4.70 10.34
N PRO A 152 -32.56 -5.73 10.48
CA PRO A 152 -31.90 -6.02 11.75
C PRO A 152 -31.10 -4.80 12.27
N GLU A 153 -30.31 -4.18 11.40
CA GLU A 153 -29.48 -3.01 11.74
C GLU A 153 -30.34 -1.76 11.94
N LEU A 154 -31.34 -1.56 11.10
CA LEU A 154 -32.26 -0.43 11.23
C LEU A 154 -33.05 -0.44 12.53
N ARG A 155 -33.39 -1.61 13.06
CA ARG A 155 -34.07 -1.72 14.37
C ARG A 155 -33.16 -1.35 15.54
N GLN A 156 -31.84 -1.60 15.42
CA GLN A 156 -30.86 -1.26 16.44
C GLN A 156 -30.41 0.22 16.37
N SER A 157 -30.55 0.88 15.22
CA SER A 157 -30.20 2.29 15.07
C SER A 157 -31.14 3.20 15.90
N ASP A 158 -30.56 4.18 16.58
CA ASP A 158 -31.33 5.22 17.30
C ASP A 158 -31.82 6.36 16.39
N ALA A 159 -31.54 6.31 15.09
CA ALA A 159 -31.97 7.31 14.14
C ALA A 159 -33.52 7.31 13.99
N GLU A 160 -34.12 8.49 13.99
CA GLU A 160 -35.54 8.67 13.73
C GLU A 160 -35.87 8.56 12.23
N TRP A 161 -34.93 8.89 11.40
CA TRP A 161 -35.07 8.99 9.95
C TRP A 161 -34.15 7.99 9.24
N ILE A 162 -34.67 7.42 8.16
CA ILE A 162 -33.93 6.54 7.28
C ILE A 162 -33.73 7.24 5.93
N GLY A 163 -32.49 7.37 5.51
CA GLY A 163 -32.11 7.79 4.16
C GLY A 163 -31.85 6.57 3.28
N VAL A 164 -32.44 6.51 2.09
CA VAL A 164 -32.16 5.47 1.09
C VAL A 164 -31.44 6.11 -0.07
N ALA A 165 -30.35 5.49 -0.52
CA ALA A 165 -29.56 5.87 -1.68
C ALA A 165 -29.14 4.63 -2.47
N PHE A 166 -28.72 4.80 -3.73
CA PHE A 166 -28.28 3.69 -4.56
C PHE A 166 -26.77 3.66 -4.71
N GLY A 167 -26.18 2.47 -4.65
CA GLY A 167 -24.75 2.24 -4.82
C GLY A 167 -24.27 2.36 -6.27
N ASP A 168 -25.18 2.58 -7.23
CA ASP A 168 -24.88 2.76 -8.64
C ASP A 168 -25.15 4.19 -9.17
N GLU A 169 -25.25 5.16 -8.24
CA GLU A 169 -25.40 6.58 -8.52
C GLU A 169 -24.16 7.39 -8.10
N PRO A 170 -22.95 7.13 -8.68
CA PRO A 170 -21.67 7.68 -8.20
C PRO A 170 -21.49 9.19 -8.47
N PHE A 171 -22.34 9.78 -9.31
CA PHE A 171 -22.20 11.17 -9.75
C PHE A 171 -23.16 12.14 -9.08
N LEU A 172 -23.91 11.69 -8.08
CA LEU A 172 -24.76 12.57 -7.27
C LEU A 172 -23.90 13.54 -6.46
N GLU A 173 -24.27 14.79 -6.50
CA GLU A 173 -23.55 15.85 -5.81
C GLU A 173 -23.97 15.96 -4.34
N LYS A 174 -23.10 16.54 -3.53
CA LYS A 174 -23.36 16.83 -2.12
C LYS A 174 -24.63 17.65 -1.90
N THR A 175 -24.87 18.64 -2.79
CA THR A 175 -26.02 19.55 -2.74
C THR A 175 -27.35 18.85 -2.89
N ILE A 176 -27.48 17.80 -3.69
CA ILE A 176 -28.77 17.09 -3.86
C ILE A 176 -29.20 16.41 -2.55
N PHE A 177 -28.26 15.80 -1.81
CA PHE A 177 -28.56 15.20 -0.51
C PHE A 177 -28.92 16.25 0.53
N ALA A 178 -28.14 17.33 0.59
CA ALA A 178 -28.35 18.44 1.51
C ALA A 178 -29.69 19.14 1.27
N GLN A 179 -30.03 19.42 0.01
CA GLN A 179 -31.31 20.05 -0.36
C GLN A 179 -32.51 19.14 -0.10
N THR A 180 -32.38 17.83 -0.37
CA THR A 180 -33.43 16.85 -0.07
C THR A 180 -33.69 16.80 1.43
N LEU A 181 -32.66 16.74 2.24
CA LEU A 181 -32.75 16.70 3.71
C LEU A 181 -33.35 18.00 4.27
N LEU A 182 -32.90 19.15 3.74
CA LEU A 182 -33.45 20.44 4.14
C LEU A 182 -34.93 20.59 3.74
N SER A 183 -35.32 20.16 2.53
CA SER A 183 -36.72 20.15 2.07
C SER A 183 -37.60 19.26 2.95
N HIS A 184 -37.09 18.06 3.30
CA HIS A 184 -37.75 17.14 4.22
C HIS A 184 -37.99 17.80 5.60
N PHE A 185 -36.97 18.45 6.14
CA PHE A 185 -37.06 19.18 7.39
C PHE A 185 -38.08 20.32 7.33
N MET A 186 -38.03 21.16 6.29
CA MET A 186 -38.90 22.32 6.12
C MET A 186 -40.39 21.93 6.01
N THR A 187 -40.66 20.88 5.26
CA THR A 187 -42.02 20.42 5.03
C THR A 187 -42.57 19.65 6.24
N GLY A 188 -41.71 19.08 7.08
CA GLY A 188 -42.13 18.20 8.16
C GLY A 188 -42.85 16.95 7.66
N ALA A 189 -42.49 16.47 6.51
CA ALA A 189 -43.06 15.28 5.88
C ALA A 189 -42.64 14.01 6.64
N ASP A 190 -43.44 12.95 6.56
CA ASP A 190 -43.09 11.61 7.05
C ASP A 190 -42.22 10.85 6.03
N VAL A 191 -42.43 11.18 4.75
CA VAL A 191 -41.54 10.68 3.67
C VAL A 191 -41.32 11.77 2.62
N THR A 192 -40.06 11.88 2.16
CA THR A 192 -39.67 12.76 1.06
C THR A 192 -38.92 11.97 0.01
N LEU A 193 -39.32 12.09 -1.26
CA LEU A 193 -38.58 11.59 -2.40
C LEU A 193 -37.93 12.74 -3.14
N CYS A 194 -36.69 12.56 -3.56
CA CYS A 194 -36.00 13.46 -4.47
C CYS A 194 -36.31 13.11 -5.92
N GLY A 195 -36.91 14.05 -6.65
CA GLY A 195 -37.15 13.98 -8.08
C GLY A 195 -36.18 14.89 -8.85
N LYS A 196 -36.10 14.69 -10.15
CA LYS A 196 -35.37 15.54 -11.09
C LYS A 196 -36.17 15.76 -12.39
N ILE A 197 -35.84 16.78 -13.13
CA ILE A 197 -36.30 16.98 -14.52
C ILE A 197 -35.52 16.01 -15.41
N PRO A 198 -36.16 15.05 -16.11
CA PRO A 198 -35.46 14.09 -16.94
C PRO A 198 -35.21 14.64 -18.37
N GLU A 199 -34.22 14.13 -19.05
CA GLU A 199 -34.04 14.31 -20.49
C GLU A 199 -35.05 13.49 -21.32
N THR A 200 -35.47 12.35 -20.75
CA THR A 200 -36.49 11.45 -21.29
C THR A 200 -37.28 10.79 -20.18
N VAL A 201 -38.53 10.48 -20.44
CA VAL A 201 -39.42 9.75 -19.51
C VAL A 201 -39.45 8.24 -19.77
N ILE A 202 -38.88 7.78 -20.87
CA ILE A 202 -38.79 6.36 -21.23
C ILE A 202 -37.89 5.65 -20.20
N ASP A 203 -38.35 4.50 -19.72
CA ASP A 203 -37.64 3.66 -18.74
C ASP A 203 -37.35 4.35 -17.39
N LYS A 204 -38.07 5.38 -17.04
CA LYS A 204 -37.94 6.10 -15.76
C LYS A 204 -39.22 6.04 -14.94
N GLY A 205 -39.09 6.01 -13.63
CA GLY A 205 -40.21 6.15 -12.70
C GLY A 205 -40.67 7.59 -12.63
N GLY A 206 -41.94 7.84 -13.00
CA GLY A 206 -42.54 9.16 -12.94
C GLY A 206 -43.17 9.47 -11.56
N LEU A 207 -43.18 10.76 -11.19
CA LEU A 207 -43.85 11.26 -9.97
C LEU A 207 -45.28 11.61 -10.24
N PHE A 208 -46.19 11.20 -9.35
CA PHE A 208 -47.62 11.40 -9.46
C PHE A 208 -48.16 12.20 -8.26
N TYR A 209 -49.19 13.03 -8.58
CA TYR A 209 -49.84 13.90 -7.63
C TYR A 209 -51.39 13.71 -7.72
N ASP A 210 -52.07 13.91 -6.62
CA ASP A 210 -53.54 13.93 -6.61
C ASP A 210 -54.11 15.24 -7.19
N ALA A 211 -55.45 15.38 -7.21
CA ALA A 211 -56.14 16.56 -7.72
C ALA A 211 -55.84 17.83 -6.92
N ASP A 212 -55.48 17.69 -5.65
CA ASP A 212 -55.14 18.79 -4.73
C ASP A 212 -53.64 19.14 -4.78
N GLY A 213 -52.83 18.42 -5.59
CA GLY A 213 -51.42 18.64 -5.74
C GLY A 213 -50.55 17.96 -4.68
N ASN A 214 -51.11 17.06 -3.88
CA ASN A 214 -50.31 16.29 -2.94
C ASN A 214 -49.54 15.17 -3.64
N PHE A 215 -48.29 14.91 -3.21
CA PHE A 215 -47.47 13.84 -3.79
C PHE A 215 -48.00 12.48 -3.35
N VAL A 216 -48.42 11.66 -4.31
CA VAL A 216 -49.00 10.32 -4.06
C VAL A 216 -47.97 9.21 -4.07
N GLY A 217 -46.94 9.37 -4.91
CA GLY A 217 -45.90 8.36 -5.08
C GLY A 217 -45.32 8.30 -6.49
N THR A 218 -44.71 7.17 -6.82
CA THR A 218 -44.11 6.96 -8.15
C THR A 218 -44.73 5.77 -8.85
N LYS A 219 -44.73 5.81 -10.20
CA LYS A 219 -44.97 4.63 -11.04
C LYS A 219 -43.83 4.44 -11.99
N GLU A 220 -43.34 3.23 -12.10
CA GLU A 220 -42.37 2.89 -13.14
C GLU A 220 -43.00 2.92 -14.50
N TRP A 221 -42.21 3.25 -15.54
CA TRP A 221 -42.72 3.37 -16.92
C TRP A 221 -43.52 2.16 -17.38
N TYR A 222 -43.10 0.95 -16.97
CA TYR A 222 -43.75 -0.31 -17.35
C TYR A 222 -45.10 -0.54 -16.67
N ASP A 223 -45.36 0.09 -15.53
CA ASP A 223 -46.57 -0.02 -14.73
C ASP A 223 -47.58 1.08 -15.04
N MET A 224 -47.18 2.05 -15.91
CA MET A 224 -48.04 3.14 -16.37
C MET A 224 -49.03 2.65 -17.45
N THR A 225 -50.26 3.11 -17.39
CA THR A 225 -51.24 2.98 -18.48
C THR A 225 -50.80 3.78 -19.72
N SER A 226 -51.45 3.53 -20.84
CA SER A 226 -51.16 4.29 -22.09
C SER A 226 -51.44 5.78 -21.88
N ASP A 227 -52.52 6.14 -21.20
CA ASP A 227 -52.91 7.53 -20.92
C ASP A 227 -51.90 8.22 -19.98
N GLU A 228 -51.39 7.51 -18.97
CA GLU A 228 -50.33 8.00 -18.05
C GLU A 228 -49.02 8.24 -18.78
N LYS A 229 -48.63 7.36 -19.73
CA LYS A 229 -47.47 7.53 -20.56
C LYS A 229 -47.57 8.74 -21.47
N GLU A 230 -48.76 8.91 -22.08
CA GLU A 230 -49.02 10.08 -22.97
C GLU A 230 -48.99 11.38 -22.16
N GLU A 231 -49.57 11.40 -20.94
CA GLU A 231 -49.51 12.56 -20.06
C GLU A 231 -48.06 12.85 -19.60
N MET A 232 -47.24 11.84 -19.28
CA MET A 232 -45.85 12.04 -18.94
C MET A 232 -45.05 12.67 -20.10
N TRP A 233 -45.34 12.29 -21.39
CA TRP A 233 -44.76 12.92 -22.57
C TRP A 233 -45.16 14.39 -22.69
N ARG A 234 -46.46 14.70 -22.52
CA ARG A 234 -46.97 16.09 -22.56
C ARG A 234 -46.33 16.94 -21.45
N ARG A 235 -46.13 16.35 -20.24
CA ARG A 235 -45.44 17.04 -19.14
C ARG A 235 -43.95 17.27 -19.44
N LEU A 236 -43.29 16.33 -20.11
CA LEU A 236 -41.90 16.51 -20.50
C LEU A 236 -41.75 17.70 -21.47
N GLU A 237 -42.62 17.80 -22.48
CA GLU A 237 -42.61 18.92 -23.42
C GLU A 237 -42.85 20.28 -22.75
N ARG A 238 -43.58 20.31 -21.66
CA ARG A 238 -43.84 21.51 -20.83
C ARG A 238 -42.78 21.77 -19.77
N GLY A 239 -41.77 20.86 -19.59
CA GLY A 239 -40.77 20.93 -18.52
C GLY A 239 -41.36 20.63 -17.12
N GLU A 240 -42.48 19.95 -17.05
CA GLU A 240 -43.24 19.60 -15.81
C GLU A 240 -43.16 18.10 -15.48
N ALA A 241 -42.45 17.31 -16.30
CA ALA A 241 -42.21 15.92 -15.99
C ALA A 241 -41.10 15.80 -14.95
N TYR A 242 -41.35 14.96 -13.93
CA TYR A 242 -40.34 14.66 -12.89
C TYR A 242 -40.17 13.17 -12.76
N THR A 243 -38.91 12.75 -12.59
CA THR A 243 -38.54 11.33 -12.38
C THR A 243 -37.75 11.13 -11.10
N ASN A 244 -37.82 9.93 -10.56
CA ASN A 244 -37.14 9.53 -9.33
C ASN A 244 -35.62 9.52 -9.47
N THR A 245 -34.91 10.07 -8.47
CA THR A 245 -33.42 10.01 -8.38
C THR A 245 -32.93 8.85 -7.54
N GLY A 246 -33.81 8.11 -6.84
CA GLY A 246 -33.45 7.05 -5.91
C GLY A 246 -33.20 7.52 -4.47
N ILE A 247 -33.14 8.83 -4.21
CA ILE A 247 -32.95 9.35 -2.85
C ILE A 247 -34.33 9.46 -2.17
N THR A 248 -34.47 8.76 -1.05
CA THR A 248 -35.70 8.78 -0.23
C THR A 248 -35.32 9.01 1.23
N ILE A 249 -36.04 9.90 1.93
CA ILE A 249 -35.96 10.07 3.38
C ILE A 249 -37.29 9.71 3.97
N ILE A 250 -37.33 8.79 4.90
CA ILE A 250 -38.60 8.28 5.50
C ILE A 250 -38.44 8.14 7.01
N ARG A 251 -39.49 8.44 7.76
CA ARG A 251 -39.57 8.19 9.19
C ARG A 251 -39.44 6.68 9.47
N LYS A 252 -38.52 6.30 10.37
CA LYS A 252 -38.24 4.89 10.68
C LYS A 252 -39.52 4.12 11.09
N SER A 253 -40.38 4.69 11.94
CA SER A 253 -41.61 4.04 12.36
C SER A 253 -42.56 3.81 11.17
N ALA A 254 -42.72 4.81 10.31
CA ALA A 254 -43.58 4.71 9.13
C ALA A 254 -43.10 3.61 8.17
N MET A 255 -41.77 3.47 8.01
CA MET A 255 -41.17 2.41 7.19
C MET A 255 -41.34 1.04 7.83
N LEU A 256 -41.02 0.88 9.14
CA LEU A 256 -41.11 -0.42 9.82
C LEU A 256 -42.52 -1.00 9.84
N GLU A 257 -43.56 -0.16 9.95
CA GLU A 257 -44.98 -0.58 9.92
C GLU A 257 -45.41 -1.09 8.53
N ARG A 258 -44.79 -0.56 7.44
CA ARG A 258 -45.27 -0.77 6.07
C ARG A 258 -44.38 -1.65 5.22
N ILE A 259 -43.11 -1.84 5.60
CA ILE A 259 -42.13 -2.58 4.80
C ILE A 259 -42.56 -4.02 4.47
N ASN A 260 -43.31 -4.67 5.37
CA ASN A 260 -43.83 -6.03 5.16
C ASN A 260 -45.11 -6.06 4.31
N GLN A 261 -45.74 -4.92 4.04
CA GLN A 261 -46.91 -4.80 3.18
C GLN A 261 -46.56 -4.67 1.70
N LEU A 262 -45.25 -4.47 1.38
CA LEU A 262 -44.79 -4.40 -0.03
C LEU A 262 -45.21 -5.64 -0.79
N GLN A 263 -45.86 -5.45 -1.95
CA GLN A 263 -46.32 -6.51 -2.81
C GLN A 263 -45.41 -6.69 -4.03
N PRO A 264 -45.21 -7.94 -4.50
CA PRO A 264 -44.47 -8.21 -5.69
C PRO A 264 -45.11 -7.61 -6.96
N HIS A 265 -44.32 -6.92 -7.77
CA HIS A 265 -44.77 -6.36 -9.04
C HIS A 265 -44.88 -7.46 -10.13
N PRO A 266 -46.09 -7.72 -10.68
CA PRO A 266 -46.28 -8.79 -11.67
C PRO A 266 -45.48 -8.56 -12.95
N ASN A 267 -45.31 -7.31 -13.38
CA ASN A 267 -44.58 -6.93 -14.59
C ASN A 267 -43.06 -7.01 -14.45
N ARG A 268 -42.49 -7.24 -13.25
CA ARG A 268 -41.09 -7.26 -12.89
C ARG A 268 -40.66 -8.53 -12.17
N LYS A 269 -41.09 -9.69 -12.62
CA LYS A 269 -40.65 -10.99 -12.05
C LYS A 269 -40.83 -11.11 -10.53
N GLY A 270 -41.79 -10.38 -9.95
CA GLY A 270 -42.03 -10.41 -8.50
C GLY A 270 -41.13 -9.51 -7.67
N GLU A 271 -40.45 -8.53 -8.25
CA GLU A 271 -39.64 -7.57 -7.49
C GLU A 271 -40.48 -6.68 -6.57
N LEU A 272 -39.93 -6.40 -5.39
CA LEU A 272 -40.48 -5.46 -4.41
C LEU A 272 -39.81 -4.09 -4.61
N HIS A 273 -40.60 -3.03 -4.66
CA HIS A 273 -40.06 -1.67 -4.83
C HIS A 273 -40.18 -0.87 -3.52
N HIS A 274 -39.05 -0.33 -3.02
CA HIS A 274 -39.08 0.46 -1.78
C HIS A 274 -39.89 1.75 -1.92
N VAL A 275 -39.98 2.32 -3.14
CA VAL A 275 -40.78 3.52 -3.40
C VAL A 275 -42.29 3.33 -3.23
N ASP A 276 -42.81 2.11 -3.19
CA ASP A 276 -44.20 1.82 -2.87
C ASP A 276 -44.56 2.17 -1.42
N LEU A 277 -43.56 2.25 -0.53
CA LEU A 277 -43.74 2.76 0.83
C LEU A 277 -44.33 4.18 0.83
N ILE A 278 -44.01 4.99 -0.17
CA ILE A 278 -44.52 6.37 -0.29
C ILE A 278 -46.03 6.34 -0.49
N ARG A 279 -46.49 5.49 -1.41
CA ARG A 279 -47.93 5.33 -1.67
C ARG A 279 -48.65 4.80 -0.42
N HIS A 280 -48.12 3.79 0.28
CA HIS A 280 -48.71 3.31 1.51
C HIS A 280 -48.74 4.40 2.60
N CYS A 281 -47.71 5.24 2.70
CA CYS A 281 -47.74 6.38 3.61
C CYS A 281 -48.85 7.38 3.25
N TYR A 282 -48.99 7.70 1.93
CA TYR A 282 -50.07 8.59 1.46
C TYR A 282 -51.45 8.02 1.74
N GLU A 283 -51.71 6.74 1.42
CA GLU A 283 -52.97 6.04 1.66
C GLU A 283 -53.36 6.01 3.14
N ASP A 284 -52.39 5.93 4.04
CA ASP A 284 -52.59 5.98 5.50
C ASP A 284 -52.64 7.42 6.06
N GLY A 285 -52.65 8.43 5.22
CA GLY A 285 -52.81 9.85 5.61
C GLY A 285 -51.53 10.47 6.22
N LEU A 286 -50.35 9.81 6.05
CA LEU A 286 -49.09 10.41 6.42
C LEU A 286 -48.67 11.49 5.42
N LYS A 287 -47.90 12.46 5.89
CA LYS A 287 -47.48 13.58 5.04
C LYS A 287 -46.35 13.16 4.08
N THR A 288 -46.66 13.17 2.78
CA THR A 288 -45.70 12.88 1.72
C THR A 288 -45.17 14.16 1.06
N ASN A 289 -43.95 14.14 0.58
CA ASN A 289 -43.29 15.26 -0.11
C ASN A 289 -42.46 14.80 -1.29
N ALA A 290 -42.50 15.53 -2.39
CA ALA A 290 -41.57 15.39 -3.49
C ALA A 290 -40.71 16.64 -3.59
N PHE A 291 -39.42 16.51 -3.39
CA PHE A 291 -38.47 17.60 -3.64
C PHE A 291 -37.90 17.47 -5.04
N ILE A 292 -38.00 18.52 -5.86
CA ILE A 292 -37.47 18.52 -7.23
C ILE A 292 -36.13 19.24 -7.25
N TYR A 293 -35.07 18.46 -7.44
CA TYR A 293 -33.72 18.98 -7.61
C TYR A 293 -33.59 19.60 -9.01
N ARG A 294 -33.08 20.84 -9.09
CA ARG A 294 -32.99 21.62 -10.32
C ARG A 294 -31.56 21.73 -10.87
N GLY A 295 -30.59 21.13 -10.21
CA GLY A 295 -29.23 21.01 -10.71
C GLY A 295 -29.07 19.85 -11.69
N ASP A 296 -27.93 19.81 -12.37
CA ASP A 296 -27.59 18.72 -13.29
C ASP A 296 -27.39 17.42 -12.51
N VAL A 297 -28.08 16.37 -12.93
CA VAL A 297 -27.95 15.03 -12.36
C VAL A 297 -27.70 14.03 -13.46
N LEU A 298 -26.51 13.47 -13.49
CA LEU A 298 -26.22 12.37 -14.38
C LEU A 298 -27.08 11.14 -13.99
N SER A 299 -27.49 10.39 -14.99
CA SER A 299 -28.19 9.12 -14.76
C SER A 299 -27.25 8.10 -14.14
N GLY A 300 -27.80 7.21 -13.31
CA GLY A 300 -27.05 6.11 -12.70
C GLY A 300 -26.33 5.24 -13.74
N VAL A 301 -25.28 4.62 -13.30
CA VAL A 301 -24.42 3.79 -14.16
C VAL A 301 -25.11 2.45 -14.41
N ASN A 302 -25.64 2.26 -15.59
CA ASN A 302 -26.31 1.01 -16.00
C ASN A 302 -25.72 0.38 -17.25
N ARG A 303 -24.91 1.10 -18.01
CA ARG A 303 -24.23 0.66 -19.22
C ARG A 303 -22.83 1.27 -19.28
N TRP A 304 -21.92 0.72 -20.04
CA TRP A 304 -20.58 1.26 -20.25
C TRP A 304 -20.58 2.69 -20.79
N SER A 305 -21.59 3.07 -21.62
CA SER A 305 -21.73 4.47 -22.03
C SER A 305 -21.94 5.43 -20.86
N ASN A 306 -22.65 5.00 -19.79
CA ASN A 306 -22.82 5.82 -18.60
C ASN A 306 -21.51 5.95 -17.80
N VAL A 307 -20.67 4.90 -17.78
CA VAL A 307 -19.34 4.97 -17.19
C VAL A 307 -18.52 6.05 -17.87
N LEU A 308 -18.39 5.97 -19.19
CA LEU A 308 -17.59 6.92 -19.99
C LEU A 308 -18.11 8.37 -19.85
N SER A 309 -19.43 8.58 -19.93
CA SER A 309 -20.01 9.91 -19.75
C SER A 309 -19.76 10.45 -18.34
N GLY A 310 -19.88 9.59 -17.32
CA GLY A 310 -19.64 9.97 -15.93
C GLY A 310 -18.18 10.30 -15.65
N GLU A 311 -17.24 9.53 -16.16
CA GLU A 311 -15.81 9.85 -16.08
C GLU A 311 -15.51 11.22 -16.70
N ALA A 312 -16.04 11.51 -17.86
CA ALA A 312 -15.82 12.78 -18.53
C ALA A 312 -16.30 13.98 -17.67
N VAL A 313 -17.47 13.83 -17.03
CA VAL A 313 -18.00 14.88 -16.13
C VAL A 313 -17.18 14.98 -14.84
N LEU A 314 -16.78 13.86 -14.25
CA LEU A 314 -15.93 13.84 -13.06
C LEU A 314 -14.61 14.58 -13.31
N TYR A 315 -13.93 14.25 -14.40
CA TYR A 315 -12.68 14.91 -14.80
C TYR A 315 -12.88 16.39 -15.12
N GLN A 316 -14.00 16.75 -15.77
CA GLN A 316 -14.31 18.16 -16.07
C GLN A 316 -14.50 18.97 -14.77
N LYS A 317 -15.28 18.47 -13.81
CA LYS A 317 -15.49 19.13 -12.52
C LYS A 317 -14.18 19.31 -11.74
N THR A 318 -13.34 18.28 -11.74
CA THR A 318 -12.01 18.33 -11.12
C THR A 318 -11.12 19.38 -11.77
N ARG A 319 -11.11 19.46 -13.10
CA ARG A 319 -10.36 20.50 -13.83
C ARG A 319 -10.86 21.90 -13.49
N ASP A 320 -12.17 22.11 -13.50
CA ASP A 320 -12.76 23.42 -13.20
C ASP A 320 -12.41 23.90 -11.78
N LEU A 321 -12.45 22.99 -10.81
CA LEU A 321 -12.02 23.25 -9.43
C LEU A 321 -10.54 23.69 -9.35
N LEU A 322 -9.67 22.96 -10.03
CA LEU A 322 -8.23 23.24 -10.05
C LEU A 322 -7.90 24.56 -10.76
N VAL A 323 -8.56 24.84 -11.88
CA VAL A 323 -8.41 26.10 -12.62
C VAL A 323 -8.85 27.29 -11.78
N GLN A 324 -9.96 27.19 -11.04
CA GLN A 324 -10.41 28.22 -10.11
C GLN A 324 -9.39 28.51 -9.01
N ARG A 325 -8.51 27.55 -8.68
CA ARG A 325 -7.42 27.69 -7.71
C ARG A 325 -6.09 28.15 -8.31
N GLY A 326 -6.08 28.51 -9.59
CA GLY A 326 -4.88 29.01 -10.27
C GLY A 326 -3.94 27.90 -10.80
N VAL A 327 -4.42 26.65 -10.85
CA VAL A 327 -3.67 25.53 -11.44
C VAL A 327 -3.97 25.46 -12.94
N ARG A 328 -2.92 25.39 -13.76
CA ARG A 328 -3.07 25.14 -15.19
C ARG A 328 -3.29 23.64 -15.42
N VAL A 329 -4.37 23.30 -16.12
CA VAL A 329 -4.72 21.91 -16.41
C VAL A 329 -4.85 21.73 -17.91
N ASP A 330 -4.22 20.67 -18.46
CA ASP A 330 -4.41 20.30 -19.86
C ASP A 330 -5.87 19.89 -20.11
N PRO A 331 -6.50 20.34 -21.20
CA PRO A 331 -7.91 20.03 -21.50
C PRO A 331 -8.21 18.52 -21.58
N SER A 332 -7.23 17.70 -21.95
CA SER A 332 -7.36 16.24 -22.03
C SER A 332 -7.05 15.50 -20.70
N ALA A 333 -6.60 16.21 -19.67
CA ALA A 333 -6.18 15.60 -18.43
C ALA A 333 -7.33 14.90 -17.69
N GLN A 334 -7.06 13.70 -17.22
CA GLN A 334 -7.94 12.85 -16.40
C GLN A 334 -7.45 12.91 -14.95
N ILE A 335 -8.04 13.82 -14.17
CA ILE A 335 -7.56 14.06 -12.81
C ILE A 335 -8.59 13.58 -11.80
N THR A 336 -8.13 12.78 -10.83
CA THR A 336 -8.91 12.34 -9.69
C THR A 336 -8.31 12.85 -8.40
N LEU A 337 -9.18 13.31 -7.49
CA LEU A 337 -8.81 13.86 -6.19
C LEU A 337 -9.57 13.11 -5.09
N GLU A 338 -8.86 12.65 -4.06
CA GLU A 338 -9.52 12.10 -2.87
C GLU A 338 -10.07 13.19 -1.94
N ASN A 339 -9.49 14.39 -1.98
CA ASN A 339 -9.90 15.51 -1.16
C ASN A 339 -9.94 16.80 -1.99
N GLU A 340 -11.10 17.47 -2.01
CA GLU A 340 -11.25 18.74 -2.70
C GLU A 340 -10.50 19.90 -2.01
N ASN A 341 -10.14 19.77 -0.72
CA ASN A 341 -9.42 20.79 0.05
C ASN A 341 -7.89 20.57 0.08
N MET A 342 -7.35 19.82 -0.90
CA MET A 342 -5.91 19.57 -0.94
C MET A 342 -5.07 20.85 -1.05
N GLU A 343 -3.82 20.75 -0.61
CA GLU A 343 -2.83 21.78 -0.75
C GLU A 343 -2.10 21.62 -2.10
N ILE A 344 -2.45 22.46 -3.08
CA ILE A 344 -1.75 22.55 -4.36
C ILE A 344 -1.36 23.98 -4.64
N GLY A 345 -0.09 24.20 -4.95
CA GLY A 345 0.49 25.50 -5.21
C GLY A 345 0.01 26.12 -6.52
N THR A 346 0.31 27.40 -6.69
CA THR A 346 -0.06 28.17 -7.86
C THR A 346 0.86 27.89 -9.06
N ALA A 347 0.37 28.20 -10.27
CA ALA A 347 1.10 28.03 -11.53
C ALA A 347 1.63 26.59 -11.80
N CYS A 348 1.07 25.58 -11.12
CA CYS A 348 1.29 24.20 -11.46
C CYS A 348 0.66 23.85 -12.82
N TYR A 349 1.24 22.88 -13.53
CA TYR A 349 0.70 22.39 -14.81
C TYR A 349 0.49 20.88 -14.76
N LEU A 350 -0.76 20.44 -14.89
CA LEU A 350 -1.19 19.05 -14.82
C LEU A 350 -1.57 18.52 -16.19
N ILE A 351 -1.01 17.36 -16.59
CA ILE A 351 -1.16 16.75 -17.91
C ILE A 351 -1.41 15.24 -17.77
N GLY A 352 -2.28 14.69 -18.62
CA GLY A 352 -2.51 13.25 -18.71
C GLY A 352 -3.32 12.70 -17.55
N ARG A 353 -3.01 11.47 -17.10
CA ARG A 353 -3.72 10.81 -15.99
C ARG A 353 -3.03 11.13 -14.66
N ILE A 354 -3.76 11.78 -13.77
CA ILE A 354 -3.21 12.17 -12.45
C ILE A 354 -4.18 11.76 -11.36
N HIS A 355 -3.63 11.12 -10.32
CA HIS A 355 -4.35 10.84 -9.09
C HIS A 355 -3.64 11.53 -7.92
N ILE A 356 -4.39 12.25 -7.08
CA ILE A 356 -3.88 12.97 -5.90
C ILE A 356 -4.67 12.54 -4.67
N GLY A 357 -3.99 11.87 -3.75
CA GLY A 357 -4.53 11.40 -2.47
C GLY A 357 -4.87 12.55 -1.50
N LYS A 358 -5.56 12.22 -0.42
CA LYS A 358 -6.11 13.20 0.54
C LYS A 358 -5.07 14.02 1.31
N ASP A 359 -3.90 13.44 1.58
CA ASP A 359 -2.84 14.03 2.42
C ASP A 359 -1.64 14.52 1.59
N VAL A 360 -1.81 14.61 0.27
CA VAL A 360 -0.77 15.06 -0.66
C VAL A 360 -0.68 16.58 -0.66
N LYS A 361 0.57 17.09 -0.65
CA LYS A 361 0.89 18.52 -0.77
C LYS A 361 1.76 18.74 -1.99
N ILE A 362 1.44 19.74 -2.79
CA ILE A 362 2.19 20.11 -4.00
C ILE A 362 2.53 21.59 -3.93
N GLY A 363 3.82 21.90 -4.05
CA GLY A 363 4.32 23.27 -4.08
C GLY A 363 4.00 24.02 -5.37
N ASP A 364 4.52 25.25 -5.48
CA ASP A 364 4.30 26.12 -6.63
C ASP A 364 5.14 25.69 -7.85
N TYR A 365 4.69 26.08 -9.04
CA TYR A 365 5.39 25.90 -10.32
C TYR A 365 5.73 24.45 -10.68
N CYS A 366 5.02 23.46 -10.13
CA CYS A 366 5.25 22.04 -10.45
C CYS A 366 4.63 21.65 -11.80
N ARG A 367 5.30 20.77 -12.54
CA ARG A 367 4.78 20.09 -13.71
C ARG A 367 4.58 18.61 -13.41
N LEU A 368 3.33 18.14 -13.46
CA LEU A 368 2.99 16.73 -13.25
C LEU A 368 2.36 16.17 -14.53
N GLU A 369 2.91 15.05 -14.99
CA GLU A 369 2.41 14.34 -16.17
C GLU A 369 2.30 12.84 -15.86
N ASN A 370 1.08 12.29 -15.92
CA ASN A 370 0.80 10.89 -15.60
C ASN A 370 1.36 10.48 -14.22
N ALA A 371 0.85 11.11 -13.16
CA ALA A 371 1.36 10.92 -11.79
C ALA A 371 0.30 10.34 -10.86
N THR A 372 0.69 9.40 -10.00
CA THR A 372 -0.11 8.89 -8.89
C THR A 372 0.59 9.24 -7.58
N LEU A 373 -0.03 10.11 -6.79
CA LEU A 373 0.52 10.61 -5.53
C LEU A 373 -0.45 10.25 -4.39
N THR A 374 0.03 9.50 -3.40
CA THR A 374 -0.79 8.99 -2.30
C THR A 374 -0.07 9.08 -0.95
N GLY A 375 -0.78 8.79 0.13
CA GLY A 375 -0.24 8.90 1.49
C GLY A 375 0.18 10.33 1.83
N LYS A 376 1.12 10.51 2.75
CA LYS A 376 1.69 11.81 3.13
C LYS A 376 2.77 12.28 2.14
N THR A 377 2.46 12.25 0.83
CA THR A 377 3.39 12.69 -0.19
C THR A 377 3.46 14.21 -0.27
N SER A 378 4.67 14.75 -0.24
CA SER A 378 4.93 16.19 -0.34
C SER A 378 5.88 16.47 -1.51
N ILE A 379 5.44 17.31 -2.43
CA ILE A 379 6.23 17.78 -3.57
C ILE A 379 6.57 19.25 -3.32
N GLY A 380 7.86 19.58 -3.31
CA GLY A 380 8.34 20.95 -3.17
C GLY A 380 8.06 21.81 -4.41
N ASN A 381 8.59 23.05 -4.43
CA ASN A 381 8.38 23.96 -5.55
C ASN A 381 9.25 23.59 -6.76
N SER A 382 8.81 23.94 -7.96
CA SER A 382 9.59 23.81 -9.22
C SER A 382 10.05 22.37 -9.51
N VAL A 383 9.16 21.39 -9.29
CA VAL A 383 9.45 19.96 -9.54
C VAL A 383 8.72 19.48 -10.77
N GLY A 384 9.45 18.82 -11.67
CA GLY A 384 8.90 18.12 -12.83
C GLY A 384 8.80 16.63 -12.61
N ILE A 385 7.58 16.07 -12.76
CA ILE A 385 7.28 14.65 -12.61
C ILE A 385 6.60 14.14 -13.88
N GLN A 386 7.11 13.02 -14.41
CA GLN A 386 6.49 12.35 -15.56
C GLN A 386 6.47 10.83 -15.37
N ASN A 387 5.28 10.22 -15.48
CA ASN A 387 5.07 8.78 -15.28
C ASN A 387 5.60 8.29 -13.92
N VAL A 388 5.18 8.95 -12.82
CA VAL A 388 5.68 8.67 -11.46
C VAL A 388 4.53 8.22 -10.56
N SER A 389 4.79 7.17 -9.79
CA SER A 389 3.98 6.78 -8.63
C SER A 389 4.78 7.05 -7.36
N ALA A 390 4.19 7.79 -6.42
CA ALA A 390 4.82 8.12 -5.14
C ALA A 390 3.83 7.95 -3.98
N HIS A 391 4.28 7.28 -2.92
CA HIS A 391 3.53 7.04 -1.70
C HIS A 391 4.40 7.39 -0.50
N ASP A 392 3.85 8.12 0.48
CA ASP A 392 4.56 8.55 1.69
C ASP A 392 5.95 9.17 1.38
N THR A 393 6.05 9.96 0.32
CA THR A 393 7.31 10.42 -0.27
C THR A 393 7.46 11.93 -0.16
N THR A 394 8.65 12.41 0.20
CA THR A 394 8.99 13.84 0.17
C THR A 394 9.99 14.11 -0.95
N ILE A 395 9.64 15.03 -1.84
CA ILE A 395 10.52 15.55 -2.89
C ILE A 395 10.80 17.01 -2.57
N ALA A 396 12.05 17.33 -2.23
CA ALA A 396 12.44 18.68 -1.86
C ALA A 396 12.34 19.65 -3.03
N SER A 397 12.07 20.90 -2.71
CA SER A 397 12.13 22.00 -3.67
C SER A 397 13.51 22.64 -3.69
N ASN A 398 13.88 23.23 -4.83
CA ASN A 398 14.87 24.28 -4.81
C ASN A 398 14.22 25.60 -4.38
N ILE A 399 14.82 26.26 -3.44
CA ILE A 399 14.46 27.62 -3.05
C ILE A 399 14.97 28.53 -4.19
N LEU A 400 14.07 28.95 -5.08
CA LEU A 400 14.39 30.03 -6.00
C LEU A 400 14.72 31.26 -5.15
N PRO A 401 15.84 31.96 -5.40
CA PRO A 401 16.11 33.21 -4.71
C PRO A 401 14.93 34.17 -4.96
N GLU A 402 14.58 34.96 -3.93
CA GLU A 402 13.42 35.87 -3.86
C GLU A 402 13.34 36.98 -4.96
N THR A 403 14.13 36.89 -6.01
CA THR A 403 14.33 37.97 -6.99
C THR A 403 13.74 37.71 -8.38
N LEU A 404 12.95 36.68 -8.61
CA LEU A 404 12.33 36.50 -9.95
C LEU A 404 10.86 36.96 -9.96
N SER A 405 10.68 38.23 -10.31
CA SER A 405 9.40 38.93 -10.50
C SER A 405 8.86 38.84 -11.94
N ALA A 406 8.87 37.67 -12.59
CA ALA A 406 8.23 37.54 -13.91
C ALA A 406 7.67 36.10 -14.10
N PRO A 407 6.47 35.94 -14.70
CA PRO A 407 5.97 34.60 -15.04
C PRO A 407 6.79 34.03 -16.16
N ILE A 408 7.66 33.08 -15.85
CA ILE A 408 8.47 32.38 -16.87
C ILE A 408 7.57 31.36 -17.59
N ILE A 409 7.23 31.65 -18.81
CA ILE A 409 6.65 30.70 -19.77
C ILE A 409 7.80 29.80 -20.25
N GLY A 410 7.97 28.67 -19.59
CA GLY A 410 9.02 27.69 -19.89
C GLY A 410 9.79 27.35 -18.61
N ILE A 411 9.14 26.63 -17.71
CA ILE A 411 9.71 26.26 -16.39
C ILE A 411 10.81 25.25 -16.62
N ALA A 412 12.06 25.66 -16.44
CA ALA A 412 13.16 24.74 -16.20
C ALA A 412 12.95 24.20 -14.78
N THR A 413 12.41 22.99 -14.66
CA THR A 413 12.30 22.32 -13.38
C THR A 413 13.69 21.90 -12.95
N GLU A 414 14.16 22.34 -11.78
CA GLU A 414 15.48 21.98 -11.28
C GLU A 414 15.58 20.50 -10.90
N SER A 415 14.46 19.89 -10.55
CA SER A 415 14.36 18.43 -10.37
C SER A 415 13.48 17.81 -11.45
N THR A 416 13.96 16.77 -12.12
CA THR A 416 13.23 16.02 -13.14
C THR A 416 13.18 14.55 -12.79
N ILE A 417 11.97 14.00 -12.68
CA ILE A 417 11.74 12.59 -12.31
C ILE A 417 10.84 11.94 -13.36
N THR A 418 11.32 10.87 -13.97
CA THR A 418 10.57 10.18 -15.03
C THR A 418 10.52 8.67 -14.83
N ASN A 419 9.41 8.04 -15.22
CA ASN A 419 9.23 6.57 -15.25
C ASN A 419 9.68 5.89 -13.95
N SER A 420 9.35 6.46 -12.80
CA SER A 420 9.89 6.03 -11.51
C SER A 420 8.78 5.74 -10.49
N THR A 421 9.09 4.87 -9.53
CA THR A 421 8.21 4.53 -8.42
C THR A 421 8.91 4.77 -7.11
N PHE A 422 8.26 5.47 -6.18
CA PHE A 422 8.76 5.78 -4.86
C PHE A 422 7.75 5.36 -3.79
N ASP A 423 8.26 4.75 -2.73
CA ASP A 423 7.47 4.45 -1.54
C ASP A 423 8.33 4.73 -0.30
N SER A 424 7.86 5.62 0.58
CA SER A 424 8.58 6.03 1.78
C SER A 424 10.01 6.54 1.47
N VAL A 425 10.12 7.53 0.58
CA VAL A 425 11.40 8.06 0.08
C VAL A 425 11.50 9.57 0.34
N VAL A 426 12.66 10.02 0.77
CA VAL A 426 13.03 11.44 0.74
C VAL A 426 13.94 11.69 -0.46
N VAL A 427 13.55 12.60 -1.33
CA VAL A 427 14.31 12.97 -2.53
C VAL A 427 14.83 14.39 -2.37
N GLY A 428 16.12 14.56 -2.48
CA GLY A 428 16.79 15.88 -2.45
C GLY A 428 16.44 16.77 -3.63
N SER A 429 16.92 17.98 -3.64
CA SER A 429 16.71 18.98 -4.69
C SER A 429 17.67 18.84 -5.87
N ALA A 430 17.35 19.46 -7.00
CA ALA A 430 18.17 19.46 -8.23
C ALA A 430 18.53 18.04 -8.75
N VAL A 431 17.60 17.08 -8.65
CA VAL A 431 17.84 15.70 -9.08
C VAL A 431 17.36 15.44 -10.51
N GLN A 432 18.06 14.52 -11.19
CA GLN A 432 17.60 13.95 -12.47
C GLN A 432 17.47 12.43 -12.33
N LEU A 433 16.25 11.93 -12.21
CA LEU A 433 15.95 10.52 -11.96
C LEU A 433 15.13 9.94 -13.11
N SER A 434 15.55 8.76 -13.61
CA SER A 434 14.80 8.05 -14.64
C SER A 434 14.83 6.54 -14.44
N TYR A 435 13.65 5.89 -14.54
CA TYR A 435 13.51 4.43 -14.32
C TYR A 435 14.04 4.00 -12.95
N ILE A 436 13.73 4.77 -11.90
CA ILE A 436 14.10 4.47 -10.52
C ILE A 436 12.95 3.77 -9.81
N GLN A 437 13.26 2.70 -9.10
CA GLN A 437 12.39 2.09 -8.10
C GLN A 437 13.06 2.28 -6.74
N ALA A 438 12.48 3.11 -5.88
CA ALA A 438 13.03 3.39 -4.57
C ALA A 438 12.00 3.13 -3.46
N HIS A 439 12.47 2.54 -2.36
CA HIS A 439 11.64 2.27 -1.19
C HIS A 439 12.48 2.40 0.08
N ALA A 440 11.91 3.04 1.12
CA ALA A 440 12.54 3.20 2.42
C ALA A 440 13.98 3.72 2.35
N THR A 441 14.20 4.85 1.69
CA THR A 441 15.56 5.42 1.48
C THR A 441 15.54 6.93 1.31
N VAL A 442 16.75 7.52 1.31
CA VAL A 442 16.97 8.94 1.00
C VAL A 442 17.83 9.04 -0.25
N ILE A 443 17.36 9.79 -1.24
CA ILE A 443 18.11 10.12 -2.47
C ILE A 443 18.70 11.53 -2.27
N PRO A 444 20.02 11.71 -2.33
CA PRO A 444 20.67 13.00 -2.08
C PRO A 444 20.36 14.05 -3.15
N SER A 445 20.63 15.31 -2.83
CA SER A 445 20.53 16.43 -3.77
C SER A 445 21.60 16.34 -4.88
N GLU A 446 21.34 17.06 -5.98
CA GLU A 446 22.29 17.29 -7.09
C GLU A 446 22.78 16.00 -7.79
N ILE A 447 21.99 14.93 -7.74
CA ILE A 447 22.37 13.62 -8.30
C ILE A 447 21.61 13.30 -9.58
N LYS A 448 22.27 12.52 -10.45
CA LYS A 448 21.69 11.95 -11.67
C LYS A 448 21.76 10.44 -11.62
N LEU A 449 20.60 9.77 -11.59
CA LEU A 449 20.49 8.32 -11.54
C LEU A 449 19.54 7.79 -12.61
N SER A 450 19.84 6.59 -13.14
CA SER A 450 18.97 5.92 -14.09
C SER A 450 19.04 4.39 -13.97
N ASN A 451 17.91 3.72 -14.25
CA ASN A 451 17.81 2.26 -14.28
C ASN A 451 18.27 1.57 -12.99
N GLN A 452 17.87 2.09 -11.82
CA GLN A 452 18.30 1.56 -10.53
C GLN A 452 17.12 1.22 -9.62
N LYS A 453 17.36 0.20 -8.78
CA LYS A 453 16.53 -0.09 -7.60
C LYS A 453 17.33 0.36 -6.38
N ILE A 454 16.71 1.17 -5.54
CA ILE A 454 17.35 1.82 -4.39
C ILE A 454 16.56 1.51 -3.13
N GLY A 455 17.26 1.13 -2.06
CA GLY A 455 16.67 0.83 -0.77
C GLY A 455 16.03 -0.56 -0.68
N VAL A 456 15.00 -0.69 0.15
CA VAL A 456 14.35 -1.98 0.44
C VAL A 456 13.54 -2.46 -0.77
N PRO A 457 13.66 -3.74 -1.17
CA PRO A 457 12.89 -4.27 -2.28
C PRO A 457 11.39 -4.38 -1.94
N CYS A 458 10.57 -4.08 -2.92
CA CYS A 458 9.14 -4.35 -2.85
C CYS A 458 8.90 -5.88 -2.70
N GLN A 459 7.95 -6.31 -1.86
CA GLN A 459 7.65 -7.72 -1.61
C GLN A 459 6.89 -8.36 -2.80
N GLN A 460 7.55 -8.44 -3.95
CA GLN A 460 7.01 -9.03 -5.18
C GLN A 460 8.06 -9.94 -5.83
N ALA A 461 7.60 -10.92 -6.59
CA ALA A 461 8.52 -11.76 -7.37
C ALA A 461 9.44 -10.86 -8.23
N PRO A 462 10.74 -11.18 -8.31
CA PRO A 462 11.68 -10.39 -9.11
C PRO A 462 11.26 -10.28 -10.57
N MET A 463 11.59 -9.17 -11.21
CA MET A 463 11.27 -8.94 -12.61
C MET A 463 11.89 -10.06 -13.48
N GLY A 464 11.09 -10.64 -14.40
CA GLY A 464 11.49 -11.75 -15.25
C GLY A 464 11.27 -13.14 -14.64
N VAL A 465 10.89 -13.23 -13.36
CA VAL A 465 10.54 -14.50 -12.72
C VAL A 465 9.02 -14.72 -12.78
N GLN A 466 8.59 -15.86 -13.31
CA GLN A 466 7.18 -16.22 -13.29
C GLN A 466 6.73 -16.47 -11.83
N ARG A 467 5.62 -15.86 -11.42
CA ARG A 467 5.10 -15.99 -10.04
C ARG A 467 4.90 -17.45 -9.61
N SER A 468 4.48 -18.32 -10.53
CA SER A 468 4.30 -19.75 -10.28
C SER A 468 5.61 -20.51 -10.01
N LEU A 469 6.74 -20.08 -10.60
CA LEU A 469 8.07 -20.64 -10.32
C LEU A 469 8.62 -20.07 -9.01
N PHE A 470 8.43 -18.78 -8.79
CA PHE A 470 8.87 -18.12 -7.55
C PHE A 470 8.20 -18.76 -6.32
N SER A 471 6.92 -19.04 -6.38
CA SER A 471 6.16 -19.67 -5.28
C SER A 471 6.58 -21.13 -4.97
N GLN A 472 7.34 -21.80 -5.85
CA GLN A 472 7.91 -23.12 -5.55
C GLN A 472 9.13 -23.03 -4.62
N ILE A 473 9.80 -21.88 -4.58
CA ILE A 473 10.96 -21.65 -3.71
C ILE A 473 10.58 -20.79 -2.51
N VAL A 474 9.69 -19.81 -2.72
CA VAL A 474 9.36 -18.76 -1.75
C VAL A 474 7.93 -18.90 -1.29
N PRO A 475 7.68 -19.25 -0.03
CA PRO A 475 6.33 -19.35 0.52
C PRO A 475 5.63 -17.96 0.51
N SER A 476 4.30 -17.97 0.54
CA SER A 476 3.48 -16.75 0.49
C SER A 476 3.66 -15.83 1.70
N ASP A 477 4.09 -16.38 2.83
CA ASP A 477 4.37 -15.69 4.08
C ASP A 477 5.86 -15.35 4.27
N TYR A 478 6.67 -15.51 3.21
CA TYR A 478 8.09 -15.20 3.27
C TYR A 478 8.35 -13.73 3.62
N ARG A 479 9.25 -13.53 4.58
CA ARG A 479 9.84 -12.24 4.94
C ARG A 479 11.36 -12.36 4.86
N PRO A 480 12.07 -11.36 4.31
CA PRO A 480 13.54 -11.41 4.15
C PRO A 480 14.30 -11.16 5.46
N GLY A 481 13.71 -11.43 6.57
CA GLY A 481 14.25 -11.36 7.93
C GLY A 481 13.38 -12.14 8.89
N VAL A 482 13.92 -12.45 10.07
CA VAL A 482 13.20 -13.26 11.05
C VAL A 482 12.14 -12.44 11.79
N TYR A 483 12.34 -11.12 11.91
CA TYR A 483 11.41 -10.18 12.54
C TYR A 483 11.62 -8.76 12.01
N THR A 484 10.60 -7.93 12.16
CA THR A 484 10.72 -6.47 11.99
C THR A 484 11.00 -5.82 13.34
N PHE A 485 11.49 -4.58 13.35
CA PHE A 485 11.70 -3.86 14.60
C PHE A 485 10.39 -3.65 15.37
N GLY A 486 9.25 -3.54 14.70
CA GLY A 486 7.93 -3.39 15.31
C GLY A 486 7.38 -4.63 16.02
N ASP A 487 7.87 -5.82 15.69
CA ASP A 487 7.38 -7.09 16.29
C ASP A 487 7.85 -7.32 17.74
N LYS A 488 8.68 -6.44 18.30
CA LYS A 488 9.32 -6.67 19.59
C LYS A 488 8.88 -5.67 20.66
N LYS A 489 8.10 -6.20 21.60
CA LYS A 489 7.76 -5.49 22.84
C LYS A 489 8.94 -5.35 23.83
N ASP A 490 10.03 -6.11 23.63
CA ASP A 490 11.17 -6.23 24.55
C ASP A 490 12.50 -5.70 23.98
N LEU A 491 12.51 -5.07 22.80
CA LEU A 491 13.69 -4.33 22.33
C LEU A 491 13.93 -3.10 23.22
N PRO A 492 15.20 -2.74 23.46
CA PRO A 492 15.49 -1.44 24.06
C PRO A 492 14.74 -0.36 23.29
N ASP A 493 14.36 0.67 24.02
CA ASP A 493 13.71 1.89 23.56
C ASP A 493 14.15 2.25 22.12
N TRP A 494 13.19 2.58 21.26
CA TRP A 494 13.45 2.95 19.87
C TRP A 494 14.52 4.04 19.74
N ASP A 495 14.58 4.96 20.69
CA ASP A 495 15.58 6.01 20.72
C ASP A 495 17.00 5.44 20.89
N ASN A 496 17.19 4.44 21.73
CA ASN A 496 18.48 3.74 21.89
C ASN A 496 18.89 2.98 20.64
N LEU A 497 17.95 2.35 19.92
CA LEU A 497 18.24 1.66 18.65
C LEU A 497 18.63 2.65 17.57
N ARG A 498 17.89 3.76 17.43
CA ARG A 498 18.19 4.81 16.47
C ARG A 498 19.56 5.44 16.73
N GLU A 499 19.87 5.74 18.01
CA GLU A 499 21.18 6.25 18.43
C GLU A 499 22.29 5.25 18.10
N HIS A 500 22.07 3.95 18.34
CA HIS A 500 23.03 2.91 18.00
C HIS A 500 23.30 2.84 16.50
N VAL A 501 22.27 2.80 15.67
CA VAL A 501 22.40 2.75 14.20
C VAL A 501 23.06 4.02 13.65
N SER A 502 22.65 5.19 14.15
CA SER A 502 23.24 6.49 13.78
C SER A 502 24.73 6.53 14.14
N SER A 503 25.08 6.20 15.38
CA SER A 503 26.48 6.21 15.87
C SER A 503 27.35 5.21 15.12
N HIS A 504 26.88 3.97 14.87
CA HIS A 504 27.63 2.97 14.14
C HIS A 504 27.87 3.41 12.68
N SER A 505 26.85 3.99 12.04
CA SER A 505 26.99 4.55 10.69
C SER A 505 28.03 5.66 10.62
N ALA A 506 27.98 6.61 11.55
CA ALA A 506 28.87 7.75 11.60
C ALA A 506 30.32 7.39 11.97
N LEU A 507 30.53 6.40 12.84
CA LEU A 507 31.85 6.03 13.34
C LEU A 507 32.55 4.95 12.50
N GLU A 508 31.80 4.07 11.86
CA GLU A 508 32.39 2.92 11.17
C GLU A 508 32.20 2.94 9.66
N LEU A 509 30.97 3.10 9.16
CA LEU A 509 30.68 2.99 7.72
C LEU A 509 31.07 4.25 6.94
N ILE A 510 30.62 5.42 7.39
CA ILE A 510 30.80 6.68 6.64
C ILE A 510 32.28 7.08 6.52
N PRO A 511 33.14 6.96 7.56
CA PRO A 511 34.59 7.25 7.43
C PRO A 511 35.31 6.33 6.45
N ARG A 512 34.85 5.08 6.27
CA ARG A 512 35.37 4.17 5.24
C ARG A 512 34.97 4.58 3.83
N ALA A 513 33.82 5.18 3.70
CA ALA A 513 33.27 5.59 2.41
C ALA A 513 33.90 6.88 1.89
N THR A 514 34.23 7.83 2.77
CA THR A 514 34.83 9.12 2.39
C THR A 514 35.65 9.73 3.52
N SER A 515 36.72 10.45 3.17
CA SER A 515 37.52 11.27 4.10
C SER A 515 37.11 12.74 4.12
N ASN A 516 36.12 13.14 3.32
CA ASN A 516 35.61 14.50 3.28
C ASN A 516 34.65 14.73 4.45
N GLU A 517 35.04 15.57 5.43
CA GLU A 517 34.26 15.83 6.65
C GLU A 517 32.87 16.42 6.37
N GLN A 518 32.73 17.32 5.38
CA GLN A 518 31.41 17.89 5.03
C GLN A 518 30.50 16.79 4.48
N LEU A 519 31.01 15.96 3.58
CA LEU A 519 30.25 14.84 3.00
C LEU A 519 29.90 13.80 4.06
N GLN A 520 30.78 13.54 5.04
CA GLN A 520 30.45 12.69 6.19
C GLN A 520 29.26 13.25 6.98
N ALA A 521 29.23 14.57 7.20
CA ALA A 521 28.12 15.23 7.89
C ALA A 521 26.82 15.12 7.08
N ASP A 522 26.85 15.36 5.78
CA ASP A 522 25.68 15.32 4.89
C ASP A 522 25.09 13.89 4.82
N VAL A 523 25.97 12.87 4.73
CA VAL A 523 25.57 11.45 4.74
C VAL A 523 24.99 11.05 6.08
N SER A 524 25.56 11.53 7.19
CA SER A 524 25.03 11.27 8.55
C SER A 524 23.66 11.90 8.74
N GLU A 525 23.41 13.10 8.19
CA GLU A 525 22.11 13.74 8.19
C GLU A 525 21.09 12.92 7.39
N ALA A 526 21.48 12.38 6.23
CA ALA A 526 20.60 11.52 5.43
C ALA A 526 20.25 10.22 6.15
N VAL A 527 21.19 9.58 6.86
CA VAL A 527 20.93 8.41 7.70
C VAL A 527 19.92 8.77 8.80
N ASN A 528 20.12 9.87 9.52
CA ASN A 528 19.20 10.31 10.57
C ASN A 528 17.81 10.64 9.99
N THR A 529 17.74 11.25 8.80
CA THR A 529 16.48 11.48 8.09
C THR A 529 15.73 10.17 7.85
N LEU A 530 16.41 9.12 7.37
CA LEU A 530 15.78 7.80 7.19
C LEU A 530 15.26 7.23 8.52
N LEU A 531 16.06 7.34 9.59
CA LEU A 531 15.68 6.85 10.91
C LEU A 531 14.48 7.60 11.51
N ASP A 532 14.29 8.87 11.14
CA ASP A 532 13.19 9.73 11.62
C ASP A 532 11.95 9.70 10.72
N MET A 533 12.00 9.04 9.57
CA MET A 533 10.87 8.95 8.66
C MET A 533 9.66 8.28 9.33
N ARG A 534 8.48 8.85 9.07
CA ARG A 534 7.20 8.31 9.57
C ARG A 534 6.26 8.00 8.44
N ARG A 535 5.51 6.92 8.61
CA ARG A 535 4.39 6.56 7.72
C ARG A 535 3.19 7.48 7.94
N SER A 536 2.22 7.39 7.05
CA SER A 536 0.95 8.15 7.13
C SER A 536 0.18 7.92 8.44
N ASN A 537 0.28 6.74 9.05
CA ASN A 537 -0.33 6.40 10.34
C ASN A 537 0.43 6.97 11.57
N GLY A 538 1.61 7.58 11.37
CA GLY A 538 2.45 8.18 12.40
C GLY A 538 3.56 7.29 12.96
N ASP A 539 3.58 5.99 12.65
CA ASP A 539 4.62 5.05 13.08
C ASP A 539 5.96 5.36 12.37
N TYR A 540 7.07 5.02 12.99
CA TYR A 540 8.37 5.10 12.33
C TYR A 540 8.44 4.10 11.16
N LEU A 541 9.00 4.53 10.03
CA LEU A 541 9.22 3.65 8.88
C LEU A 541 10.05 2.43 9.25
N ILE A 542 11.11 2.62 10.03
CA ILE A 542 12.03 1.57 10.45
C ILE A 542 11.36 0.46 11.27
N GLU A 543 10.21 0.71 11.92
CA GLU A 543 9.46 -0.33 12.64
C GLU A 543 8.95 -1.44 11.73
N SER A 544 8.73 -1.14 10.45
CA SER A 544 8.29 -2.11 9.45
C SER A 544 9.44 -2.80 8.70
N LEU A 545 10.69 -2.39 8.95
CA LEU A 545 11.88 -2.95 8.31
C LEU A 545 12.49 -4.05 9.16
N THR A 546 13.08 -5.04 8.50
CA THR A 546 14.01 -5.95 9.15
C THR A 546 15.37 -5.29 9.34
N PRO A 547 16.24 -5.78 10.27
CA PRO A 547 17.59 -5.26 10.43
C PRO A 547 18.40 -5.25 9.12
N GLU A 548 18.28 -6.29 8.34
CA GLU A 548 18.99 -6.44 7.05
C GLU A 548 18.51 -5.44 6.01
N GLU A 549 17.20 -5.18 5.97
CA GLU A 549 16.61 -4.18 5.09
C GLU A 549 17.08 -2.77 5.45
N LEU A 550 17.07 -2.43 6.74
CA LEU A 550 17.55 -1.12 7.20
C LEU A 550 19.02 -0.91 6.85
N TRP A 551 19.88 -1.87 7.19
CA TRP A 551 21.31 -1.77 6.87
C TRP A 551 21.57 -1.76 5.36
N GLY A 552 20.83 -2.56 4.58
CA GLY A 552 20.92 -2.54 3.13
C GLY A 552 20.58 -1.15 2.55
N SER A 553 19.53 -0.51 3.05
CA SER A 553 19.17 0.85 2.66
C SER A 553 20.28 1.87 3.01
N ILE A 554 20.85 1.77 4.23
CA ILE A 554 21.93 2.66 4.67
C ILE A 554 23.18 2.47 3.81
N PHE A 555 23.61 1.22 3.55
CA PHE A 555 24.77 0.95 2.68
C PHE A 555 24.59 1.54 1.29
N GLU A 556 23.43 1.35 0.69
CA GLU A 556 23.13 1.87 -0.65
C GLU A 556 23.15 3.39 -0.67
N MET A 557 22.55 4.03 0.31
CA MET A 557 22.57 5.47 0.50
C MET A 557 23.99 6.04 0.61
N VAL A 558 24.81 5.43 1.45
CA VAL A 558 26.21 5.86 1.64
C VAL A 558 26.99 5.73 0.34
N LYS A 559 26.88 4.62 -0.37
CA LYS A 559 27.54 4.42 -1.68
C LYS A 559 27.12 5.47 -2.72
N ILE A 560 25.83 5.75 -2.80
CA ILE A 560 25.30 6.75 -3.74
C ILE A 560 25.84 8.14 -3.42
N GLN A 561 25.80 8.55 -2.16
CA GLN A 561 26.19 9.92 -1.76
C GLN A 561 27.70 10.15 -1.83
N THR A 562 28.49 9.16 -1.48
CA THR A 562 29.95 9.29 -1.47
C THR A 562 30.60 9.00 -2.82
N GLY A 563 29.84 8.38 -3.75
CA GLY A 563 30.38 7.87 -5.01
C GLY A 563 31.32 6.67 -4.84
N ASN A 564 31.47 6.11 -3.61
CA ASN A 564 32.31 4.97 -3.32
C ASN A 564 31.50 3.67 -3.36
N PRO A 565 31.64 2.84 -4.41
CA PRO A 565 30.85 1.60 -4.54
C PRO A 565 31.28 0.48 -3.58
N ASN A 566 32.45 0.61 -2.94
CA ASN A 566 32.99 -0.41 -2.04
C ASN A 566 33.74 0.19 -0.84
N PRO A 567 33.02 0.69 0.18
CA PRO A 567 33.65 1.26 1.38
C PRO A 567 34.57 0.29 2.14
N TYR A 568 34.34 -1.02 2.02
CA TYR A 568 35.09 -2.07 2.73
C TYR A 568 36.18 -2.73 1.90
N HIS A 569 36.57 -2.17 0.74
CA HIS A 569 37.54 -2.75 -0.18
C HIS A 569 38.85 -3.14 0.51
N ASP A 570 39.45 -2.24 1.26
CA ASP A 570 40.73 -2.45 1.92
C ASP A 570 40.62 -3.49 3.06
N ASP A 571 39.51 -3.50 3.77
CA ASP A 571 39.24 -4.46 4.83
C ASP A 571 39.09 -5.88 4.25
N LYS A 572 38.40 -6.04 3.12
CA LYS A 572 38.25 -7.29 2.38
C LYS A 572 39.64 -7.83 1.93
N LEU A 573 40.48 -6.99 1.34
CA LEU A 573 41.81 -7.42 0.90
C LEU A 573 42.72 -7.86 2.05
N LYS A 574 42.66 -7.16 3.19
CA LYS A 574 43.39 -7.58 4.40
C LYS A 574 42.88 -8.92 4.93
N ALA A 575 41.57 -9.11 4.99
CA ALA A 575 40.94 -10.36 5.47
C ALA A 575 41.34 -11.55 4.58
N ARG A 576 41.29 -11.40 3.24
CA ARG A 576 41.77 -12.43 2.29
C ARG A 576 43.20 -12.80 2.49
N LYS A 577 44.08 -11.80 2.61
CA LYS A 577 45.52 -12.03 2.81
C LYS A 577 45.74 -12.81 4.09
N THR A 578 45.15 -12.39 5.20
CA THR A 578 45.28 -13.08 6.49
C THR A 578 44.74 -14.53 6.41
N ALA A 579 43.57 -14.75 5.80
CA ALA A 579 43.02 -16.08 5.65
C ALA A 579 43.90 -17.01 4.79
N LEU A 580 44.48 -16.49 3.68
CA LEU A 580 45.41 -17.25 2.84
C LEU A 580 46.73 -17.62 3.56
N GLU A 581 47.21 -16.76 4.45
CA GLU A 581 48.38 -17.02 5.28
C GLU A 581 48.11 -18.10 6.35
N LEU A 582 46.90 -18.12 6.93
CA LEU A 582 46.49 -19.06 7.97
C LEU A 582 46.01 -20.42 7.42
N LEU A 583 45.46 -20.47 6.20
CA LEU A 583 44.93 -21.69 5.60
C LEU A 583 45.89 -22.88 5.66
N PRO A 584 47.19 -22.79 5.27
CA PRO A 584 48.12 -23.92 5.29
C PRO A 584 48.43 -24.42 6.70
N GLU A 585 48.33 -23.58 7.74
CA GLU A 585 48.60 -23.96 9.11
C GLU A 585 47.53 -24.88 9.72
N PHE A 586 46.27 -24.60 9.35
CA PHE A 586 45.11 -25.25 9.95
C PHE A 586 44.46 -26.32 9.11
N TRP A 587 44.64 -26.30 7.78
CA TRP A 587 43.98 -27.23 6.86
C TRP A 587 44.60 -28.61 6.93
N ASN A 588 43.80 -29.62 7.27
CA ASN A 588 44.26 -31.01 7.40
C ASN A 588 43.26 -31.97 6.73
N ASP A 589 43.43 -33.30 6.84
CA ASP A 589 42.58 -34.28 6.15
C ASP A 589 41.30 -34.66 6.95
N ASP A 590 41.09 -34.09 8.13
CA ASP A 590 39.90 -34.36 8.91
C ASP A 590 38.71 -33.47 8.52
N TRP A 591 37.65 -34.05 8.04
CA TRP A 591 36.44 -33.35 7.60
C TRP A 591 35.77 -32.50 8.69
N LEU A 592 35.77 -32.98 9.94
CA LEU A 592 35.19 -32.22 11.05
C LEU A 592 36.01 -30.96 11.33
N THR A 593 37.32 -31.06 11.33
CA THR A 593 38.24 -29.92 11.49
C THR A 593 38.05 -28.91 10.35
N ARG A 594 38.05 -29.37 9.09
CA ARG A 594 37.80 -28.51 7.92
C ARG A 594 36.46 -27.78 8.03
N LEU A 595 35.41 -28.47 8.43
CA LEU A 595 34.07 -27.88 8.55
C LEU A 595 34.02 -26.85 9.69
N LYS A 596 34.71 -27.10 10.80
CA LYS A 596 34.83 -26.11 11.88
C LYS A 596 35.61 -24.87 11.43
N LEU A 597 36.67 -25.03 10.64
CA LEU A 597 37.42 -23.90 10.06
C LEU A 597 36.56 -23.07 9.11
N VAL A 598 35.73 -23.73 8.28
CA VAL A 598 34.74 -23.06 7.40
C VAL A 598 33.80 -22.19 8.20
N VAL A 599 33.33 -22.65 9.35
CA VAL A 599 32.44 -21.85 10.22
C VAL A 599 33.24 -20.78 10.98
N ALA A 600 34.42 -21.13 11.50
CA ALA A 600 35.24 -20.25 12.32
C ALA A 600 35.93 -19.13 11.52
N GLY A 601 36.12 -19.30 10.22
CA GLY A 601 36.70 -18.28 9.34
C GLY A 601 36.06 -16.89 9.47
N ASN A 602 34.80 -16.83 9.95
CA ASN A 602 34.08 -15.60 10.27
C ASN A 602 34.77 -14.72 11.33
N VAL A 603 35.73 -15.24 12.12
CA VAL A 603 36.53 -14.42 13.05
C VAL A 603 37.45 -13.44 12.32
N ILE A 604 37.82 -13.72 11.04
CA ILE A 604 38.73 -12.89 10.23
C ILE A 604 37.93 -11.75 9.60
N ASP A 605 37.53 -10.83 10.43
CA ASP A 605 36.62 -9.73 10.02
C ASP A 605 37.23 -8.36 10.39
N TYR A 606 37.96 -7.75 9.44
CA TYR A 606 38.48 -6.38 9.60
C TYR A 606 37.43 -5.27 9.47
N SER A 607 36.19 -5.60 9.10
CA SER A 607 35.10 -4.61 9.06
C SER A 607 34.65 -4.19 10.46
N SER A 608 34.91 -5.02 11.47
CA SER A 608 34.55 -4.74 12.87
C SER A 608 35.66 -3.99 13.59
N ALA A 609 35.40 -2.78 14.07
CA ALA A 609 36.34 -1.98 14.86
C ALA A 609 36.84 -2.77 16.10
N ARG A 610 35.96 -3.51 16.77
CA ARG A 610 36.30 -4.36 17.91
C ARG A 610 37.30 -5.45 17.56
N VAL A 611 37.20 -6.05 16.38
CA VAL A 611 38.16 -7.06 15.92
C VAL A 611 39.51 -6.40 15.59
N VAL A 612 39.48 -5.24 14.93
CA VAL A 612 40.72 -4.47 14.63
C VAL A 612 41.44 -4.09 15.91
N GLU A 613 40.74 -3.67 16.97
CA GLU A 613 41.37 -3.40 18.27
C GLU A 613 42.02 -4.64 18.87
N LYS A 614 41.36 -5.82 18.81
CA LYS A 614 41.95 -7.08 19.30
C LYS A 614 43.22 -7.49 18.53
N VAL A 615 43.19 -7.37 17.20
CA VAL A 615 44.36 -7.67 16.33
C VAL A 615 45.50 -6.70 16.61
N ASN A 616 45.20 -5.40 16.81
CA ASN A 616 46.24 -4.44 17.18
C ASN A 616 46.87 -4.72 18.57
N ALA A 617 46.11 -5.26 19.50
CA ALA A 617 46.58 -5.64 20.82
C ALA A 617 47.31 -7.00 20.83
N ASN A 618 46.93 -7.92 19.96
CA ASN A 618 47.51 -9.25 19.82
C ASN A 618 47.55 -9.66 18.34
N PRO A 619 48.74 -9.61 17.69
CA PRO A 619 48.88 -9.99 16.29
C PRO A 619 48.49 -11.44 15.98
N ASP A 620 48.61 -12.35 16.97
CA ASP A 620 48.23 -13.77 16.81
C ASP A 620 46.76 -14.06 17.07
N TYR A 621 45.96 -13.03 17.27
CA TYR A 621 44.53 -13.15 17.66
C TYR A 621 43.74 -14.09 16.74
N PHE A 622 43.91 -14.01 15.42
CA PHE A 622 43.15 -14.87 14.50
C PHE A 622 43.63 -16.33 14.56
N SER A 623 44.96 -16.57 14.65
CA SER A 623 45.50 -17.92 14.77
C SER A 623 45.00 -18.59 16.10
N GLU A 624 45.04 -17.85 17.23
CA GLU A 624 44.53 -18.32 18.49
C GLU A 624 43.01 -18.59 18.46
N ALA A 625 42.23 -17.69 17.83
CA ALA A 625 40.79 -17.85 17.70
C ALA A 625 40.40 -19.06 16.83
N LEU A 626 41.10 -19.27 15.69
CA LEU A 626 40.86 -20.45 14.86
C LEU A 626 41.26 -21.76 15.60
N ARG A 627 42.37 -21.78 16.34
CA ARG A 627 42.75 -22.93 17.13
C ARG A 627 41.74 -23.29 18.21
N ALA A 628 41.27 -22.27 18.92
CA ALA A 628 40.22 -22.46 19.92
C ALA A 628 38.91 -22.97 19.28
N ALA A 629 38.54 -22.47 18.12
CA ALA A 629 37.33 -22.89 17.41
C ALA A 629 37.37 -24.36 16.96
N VAL A 630 38.55 -24.85 16.48
CA VAL A 630 38.72 -26.28 16.12
C VAL A 630 38.51 -27.20 17.30
N GLU A 631 38.96 -26.79 18.50
CA GLU A 631 38.82 -27.56 19.76
C GLU A 631 37.38 -27.48 20.34
N THR A 632 36.62 -26.42 20.00
CA THR A 632 35.27 -26.19 20.51
C THR A 632 34.25 -27.08 19.81
N PRO A 633 33.32 -27.77 20.52
CA PRO A 633 32.22 -28.49 19.88
C PRO A 633 31.22 -27.51 19.23
N PHE A 634 30.50 -27.97 18.22
CA PHE A 634 29.36 -27.20 17.70
C PHE A 634 28.32 -26.98 18.77
N ALA A 635 27.79 -25.77 18.88
CA ALA A 635 26.68 -25.45 19.78
C ALA A 635 25.36 -26.03 19.24
N ILE A 636 25.23 -26.09 17.90
CA ILE A 636 24.23 -26.91 17.19
C ILE A 636 25.04 -27.80 16.26
N ASP A 637 24.90 -29.13 16.45
CA ASP A 637 25.72 -30.11 15.76
C ASP A 637 24.90 -31.08 14.92
N CYS A 638 24.79 -30.78 13.63
CA CYS A 638 24.24 -31.69 12.61
C CYS A 638 25.37 -32.37 11.79
N TYR A 639 26.60 -32.55 12.35
CA TYR A 639 27.73 -33.12 11.60
C TYR A 639 27.47 -34.53 11.08
N ALA A 640 26.83 -35.39 11.87
CA ALA A 640 26.50 -36.75 11.43
C ALA A 640 25.60 -36.71 10.17
N LEU A 641 24.59 -35.85 10.16
CA LEU A 641 23.71 -35.66 9.01
C LEU A 641 24.42 -34.98 7.83
N PHE A 642 25.28 -33.99 8.09
CA PHE A 642 26.11 -33.37 7.05
C PHE A 642 27.02 -34.41 6.39
N LYS A 643 27.63 -35.27 7.16
CA LYS A 643 28.48 -36.35 6.65
C LYS A 643 27.68 -37.30 5.76
N GLU A 644 26.52 -37.72 6.19
CA GLU A 644 25.64 -38.61 5.45
C GLU A 644 25.11 -37.95 4.14
N LEU A 645 24.57 -36.75 4.22
CA LEU A 645 23.89 -36.09 3.09
C LEU A 645 24.83 -35.38 2.13
N VAL A 646 26.07 -35.06 2.56
CA VAL A 646 27.06 -34.31 1.75
C VAL A 646 28.33 -35.15 1.49
N ILE A 647 29.08 -35.53 2.52
CA ILE A 647 30.42 -36.12 2.36
C ILE A 647 30.35 -37.55 1.79
N ASP A 648 29.51 -38.40 2.38
CA ASP A 648 29.38 -39.81 2.04
C ASP A 648 28.23 -40.08 1.02
N SER A 649 27.61 -39.02 0.50
CA SER A 649 26.46 -39.15 -0.40
C SER A 649 26.85 -39.40 -1.86
N GLN A 650 25.86 -39.80 -2.69
CA GLN A 650 26.05 -39.75 -4.15
C GLN A 650 26.18 -38.31 -4.65
N PRO A 651 26.81 -38.11 -5.81
CA PRO A 651 26.94 -36.78 -6.42
C PRO A 651 25.62 -35.99 -6.45
N LYS A 652 25.68 -34.73 -6.05
CA LYS A 652 24.55 -33.81 -5.95
C LYS A 652 24.85 -32.49 -6.63
N HIS A 653 23.78 -31.74 -6.98
CA HIS A 653 23.84 -30.33 -7.33
C HIS A 653 23.69 -29.51 -6.05
N ILE A 654 24.75 -28.85 -5.61
CA ILE A 654 24.82 -28.09 -4.36
C ILE A 654 24.98 -26.60 -4.65
N VAL A 655 24.15 -25.78 -4.04
CA VAL A 655 24.36 -24.33 -3.99
C VAL A 655 25.10 -23.97 -2.72
N TRP A 656 26.24 -23.30 -2.85
CA TRP A 656 27.03 -22.74 -1.75
C TRP A 656 26.83 -21.23 -1.69
N MET A 657 26.03 -20.76 -0.73
CA MET A 657 25.81 -19.33 -0.53
C MET A 657 26.90 -18.75 0.35
N ALA A 658 27.74 -17.89 -0.23
CA ALA A 658 28.84 -17.23 0.47
C ALA A 658 28.34 -16.12 1.42
N ASP A 659 29.16 -15.76 2.40
CA ASP A 659 28.92 -14.66 3.34
C ASP A 659 30.06 -13.63 3.24
N ASN A 660 30.98 -13.59 4.19
CA ASN A 660 32.00 -12.55 4.30
C ASN A 660 33.30 -12.86 3.54
N ASP A 661 33.97 -11.79 3.11
CA ASP A 661 35.32 -11.85 2.62
C ASP A 661 36.28 -12.19 3.78
N GLY A 662 37.34 -12.95 3.49
CA GLY A 662 38.20 -13.58 4.50
C GLY A 662 37.77 -15.02 4.74
N GLU A 663 36.62 -15.30 5.32
CA GLU A 663 36.15 -16.68 5.53
C GLU A 663 35.95 -17.47 4.24
N ILE A 664 35.60 -16.81 3.14
CA ILE A 664 35.46 -17.42 1.81
C ILE A 664 36.67 -18.21 1.37
N ILE A 665 37.84 -17.90 1.88
CA ILE A 665 39.08 -18.64 1.58
C ILE A 665 38.99 -20.08 2.10
N PHE A 666 38.45 -20.28 3.28
CA PHE A 666 38.16 -21.61 3.83
C PHE A 666 37.00 -22.30 3.10
N ASP A 667 36.01 -21.52 2.71
CA ASP A 667 34.85 -22.02 1.95
C ASP A 667 35.26 -22.61 0.60
N VAL A 668 36.09 -21.87 -0.18
CA VAL A 668 36.56 -22.35 -1.50
C VAL A 668 37.55 -23.51 -1.37
N ALA A 669 38.34 -23.57 -0.29
CA ALA A 669 39.16 -24.73 0.03
C ALA A 669 38.26 -25.96 0.30
N PHE A 670 37.17 -25.82 1.04
CA PHE A 670 36.20 -26.90 1.30
C PHE A 670 35.43 -27.33 0.05
N VAL A 671 35.05 -26.37 -0.80
CA VAL A 671 34.39 -26.63 -2.09
C VAL A 671 35.27 -27.48 -2.99
N GLN A 672 36.60 -27.25 -3.01
CA GLN A 672 37.52 -28.12 -3.77
C GLN A 672 37.45 -29.58 -3.35
N GLU A 673 37.32 -29.84 -2.03
CA GLU A 673 37.16 -31.20 -1.53
C GLU A 673 35.80 -31.84 -1.94
N LEU A 674 34.73 -31.04 -1.92
CA LEU A 674 33.41 -31.52 -2.37
C LEU A 674 33.38 -31.83 -3.87
N VAL A 675 34.13 -31.07 -4.70
CA VAL A 675 34.34 -31.38 -6.12
C VAL A 675 35.03 -32.73 -6.29
N GLN A 676 36.04 -33.05 -5.45
CA GLN A 676 36.71 -34.34 -5.51
C GLN A 676 35.80 -35.50 -5.07
N CYS A 677 34.75 -35.24 -4.25
CA CYS A 677 33.67 -36.20 -3.93
C CYS A 677 32.70 -36.39 -5.10
N GLY A 678 32.82 -35.63 -6.20
CA GLY A 678 32.01 -35.74 -7.39
C GLY A 678 30.80 -34.83 -7.47
N HIS A 679 30.62 -33.92 -6.50
CA HIS A 679 29.49 -32.96 -6.52
C HIS A 679 29.67 -31.89 -7.61
N GLN A 680 28.55 -31.41 -8.11
CA GLN A 680 28.48 -30.18 -8.91
C GLN A 680 28.05 -29.01 -8.00
N LEU A 681 28.75 -27.90 -8.05
CA LEU A 681 28.51 -26.79 -7.14
C LEU A 681 28.28 -25.48 -7.88
N CYS A 682 27.42 -24.63 -7.31
CA CYS A 682 27.37 -23.23 -7.65
C CYS A 682 27.73 -22.39 -6.43
N ILE A 683 28.81 -21.59 -6.51
CA ILE A 683 29.15 -20.64 -5.45
C ILE A 683 28.46 -19.33 -5.76
N VAL A 684 27.66 -18.86 -4.80
CA VAL A 684 26.79 -17.69 -4.96
C VAL A 684 27.27 -16.56 -4.07
N GLY A 685 27.62 -15.43 -4.69
CA GLY A 685 27.93 -14.19 -4.01
C GLY A 685 26.83 -13.14 -4.15
N LYS A 686 27.07 -11.94 -3.65
CA LYS A 686 26.18 -10.77 -3.81
C LYS A 686 26.36 -10.14 -5.20
N VAL A 687 25.38 -9.36 -5.62
CA VAL A 687 25.53 -8.56 -6.86
C VAL A 687 26.33 -7.29 -6.61
N ASP A 688 26.26 -6.75 -5.40
CA ASP A 688 26.85 -5.48 -5.00
C ASP A 688 27.42 -5.55 -3.57
N ASN A 689 28.31 -4.60 -3.25
CA ASN A 689 28.97 -4.55 -1.95
C ASN A 689 28.00 -4.13 -0.83
N ALA A 690 27.76 -5.02 0.11
CA ALA A 690 27.06 -4.78 1.35
C ALA A 690 28.00 -5.20 2.50
N SER A 691 28.50 -4.24 3.27
CA SER A 691 29.57 -4.51 4.25
C SER A 691 30.77 -5.24 3.63
N ASN A 692 31.29 -6.26 4.31
CA ASN A 692 32.37 -7.13 3.84
C ASN A 692 31.87 -8.40 3.12
N ASP A 693 30.58 -8.47 2.74
CA ASP A 693 30.02 -9.63 2.01
C ASP A 693 30.76 -9.86 0.67
N VAL A 694 30.87 -11.13 0.31
CA VAL A 694 31.51 -11.54 -0.95
C VAL A 694 30.60 -11.27 -2.14
N THR A 695 31.12 -10.55 -3.13
CA THR A 695 30.43 -10.34 -4.42
C THR A 695 30.85 -11.38 -5.46
N LEU A 696 30.07 -11.48 -6.55
CA LEU A 696 30.47 -12.28 -7.73
C LEU A 696 31.86 -11.85 -8.30
N ALA A 697 32.13 -10.54 -8.27
CA ALA A 697 33.45 -10.02 -8.72
C ALA A 697 34.58 -10.50 -7.79
N ASP A 698 34.33 -10.48 -6.48
CA ASP A 698 35.27 -11.02 -5.50
C ASP A 698 35.55 -12.52 -5.72
N LEU A 699 34.53 -13.32 -5.99
CA LEU A 699 34.67 -14.74 -6.30
C LEU A 699 35.55 -14.98 -7.52
N HIS A 700 35.38 -14.22 -8.60
CA HIS A 700 36.19 -14.30 -9.79
C HIS A 700 37.67 -13.96 -9.51
N ASP A 701 37.99 -13.11 -8.54
CA ASP A 701 39.35 -12.80 -8.15
C ASP A 701 39.93 -13.84 -7.21
N ILE A 702 39.13 -14.34 -6.25
CA ILE A 702 39.57 -15.33 -5.27
C ILE A 702 39.95 -16.65 -5.93
N ILE A 703 39.19 -17.15 -6.88
CA ILE A 703 39.53 -18.41 -7.56
C ILE A 703 40.85 -18.35 -8.33
N LYS A 704 41.40 -17.18 -8.64
CA LYS A 704 42.68 -17.03 -9.34
C LYS A 704 43.90 -17.29 -8.46
N TYR A 705 43.72 -17.39 -7.13
CA TYR A 705 44.84 -17.66 -6.24
C TYR A 705 45.44 -19.04 -6.50
N PRO A 706 46.80 -19.20 -6.42
CA PRO A 706 47.48 -20.46 -6.72
C PRO A 706 47.02 -21.65 -5.89
N GLN A 707 46.46 -21.42 -4.71
CA GLN A 707 45.93 -22.44 -3.81
C GLN A 707 44.69 -23.15 -4.35
N PHE A 708 44.01 -22.56 -5.31
CA PHE A 708 42.69 -22.98 -5.81
C PHE A 708 42.74 -23.51 -7.25
N GLN A 709 43.79 -24.17 -7.68
CA GLN A 709 43.94 -24.70 -9.03
C GLN A 709 42.89 -25.77 -9.38
N VAL A 710 42.52 -26.60 -8.41
CA VAL A 710 41.46 -27.61 -8.60
C VAL A 710 40.11 -26.93 -8.88
N LEU A 711 39.81 -25.86 -8.15
CA LEU A 711 38.59 -25.08 -8.34
C LEU A 711 38.62 -24.32 -9.67
N GLN A 712 39.77 -23.74 -10.05
CA GLN A 712 39.92 -23.11 -11.38
C GLN A 712 39.58 -24.07 -12.51
N LYS A 713 40.11 -25.30 -12.44
CA LYS A 713 39.82 -26.32 -13.41
C LYS A 713 38.35 -26.72 -13.39
N ALA A 714 37.78 -26.92 -12.22
CA ALA A 714 36.35 -27.28 -12.06
C ALA A 714 35.44 -26.21 -12.65
N VAL A 715 35.79 -24.91 -12.54
CA VAL A 715 35.05 -23.80 -13.18
C VAL A 715 35.18 -23.87 -14.70
N GLN A 716 36.42 -24.13 -15.22
CA GLN A 716 36.61 -24.26 -16.65
C GLN A 716 35.85 -25.47 -17.25
N ASP A 717 35.79 -26.56 -16.51
CA ASP A 717 35.12 -27.81 -16.91
C ASP A 717 33.56 -27.75 -16.69
N GLY A 718 33.04 -26.66 -16.11
CA GLY A 718 31.62 -26.46 -15.83
C GLY A 718 31.07 -27.29 -14.65
N VAL A 719 31.94 -27.91 -13.85
CA VAL A 719 31.58 -28.65 -12.62
C VAL A 719 31.26 -27.67 -11.49
N VAL A 720 31.93 -26.52 -11.47
CA VAL A 720 31.59 -25.42 -10.57
C VAL A 720 31.20 -24.21 -11.39
N THR A 721 30.13 -23.54 -10.97
CA THR A 721 29.70 -22.26 -11.51
C THR A 721 29.79 -21.17 -10.45
N LEU A 722 30.01 -19.92 -10.87
CA LEU A 722 29.97 -18.73 -10.02
C LEU A 722 28.78 -17.88 -10.43
N MET A 723 27.98 -17.45 -9.48
CA MET A 723 26.77 -16.70 -9.75
C MET A 723 26.53 -15.60 -8.71
N SER A 724 25.77 -14.60 -9.09
CA SER A 724 25.21 -13.63 -8.14
C SER A 724 23.80 -14.02 -7.75
N SER A 725 23.46 -13.92 -6.45
CA SER A 725 22.08 -14.04 -5.97
C SER A 725 21.17 -12.88 -6.42
N GLY A 726 21.76 -11.74 -6.79
CA GLY A 726 21.05 -10.48 -7.02
C GLY A 726 20.87 -9.63 -5.75
N ALA A 727 21.16 -10.18 -4.57
CA ALA A 727 21.03 -9.45 -3.32
C ALA A 727 22.03 -8.29 -3.22
N LYS A 728 21.53 -7.15 -2.73
CA LYS A 728 22.29 -5.92 -2.42
C LYS A 728 22.35 -5.64 -0.92
N THR A 729 21.82 -6.53 -0.11
CA THR A 729 21.72 -6.39 1.34
C THR A 729 22.58 -7.45 2.03
N ILE A 730 22.81 -7.27 3.32
CA ILE A 730 23.33 -8.35 4.18
C ILE A 730 22.33 -9.51 4.11
N GLY A 731 22.85 -10.73 3.92
CA GLY A 731 22.00 -11.89 3.64
C GLY A 731 21.46 -11.92 2.19
N THR A 732 20.48 -12.76 1.94
CA THR A 732 19.91 -12.96 0.60
C THR A 732 18.40 -12.75 0.63
N ASN A 733 17.97 -11.54 0.28
CA ASN A 733 16.55 -11.23 0.11
C ASN A 733 16.09 -11.76 -1.25
N LEU A 734 15.19 -12.75 -1.25
CA LEU A 734 14.72 -13.42 -2.46
C LEU A 734 13.85 -12.53 -3.37
N TYR A 735 13.29 -11.44 -2.86
CA TYR A 735 12.62 -10.43 -3.69
C TYR A 735 13.59 -9.64 -4.59
N ASN A 736 14.89 -9.65 -4.26
CA ASN A 736 15.98 -9.09 -5.08
C ASN A 736 16.71 -10.13 -5.93
N ALA A 737 16.33 -11.39 -5.83
CA ALA A 737 17.03 -12.47 -6.53
C ALA A 737 16.97 -12.29 -8.05
N THR A 738 18.02 -12.75 -8.75
CA THR A 738 17.99 -12.81 -10.21
C THR A 738 17.12 -13.99 -10.70
N PRO A 739 16.55 -13.90 -11.91
CA PRO A 739 15.84 -15.04 -12.52
C PRO A 739 16.70 -16.29 -12.60
N GLU A 740 18.00 -16.13 -12.90
CA GLU A 740 18.98 -17.21 -13.01
C GLU A 740 19.17 -17.91 -11.67
N PHE A 741 19.25 -17.15 -10.57
CA PHE A 741 19.38 -17.73 -9.23
C PHE A 741 18.10 -18.47 -8.79
N ILE A 742 16.92 -17.93 -9.07
CA ILE A 742 15.65 -18.66 -8.79
C ILE A 742 15.57 -19.94 -9.59
N ASN A 743 15.96 -19.94 -10.87
CA ASN A 743 15.98 -21.14 -11.70
C ASN A 743 17.01 -22.17 -11.20
N LEU A 744 18.20 -21.73 -10.79
CA LEU A 744 19.20 -22.58 -10.16
C LEU A 744 18.64 -23.29 -8.91
N LEU A 745 17.94 -22.56 -8.05
CA LEU A 745 17.34 -23.12 -6.84
C LEU A 745 16.28 -24.18 -7.15
N LEU A 746 15.55 -24.08 -8.28
CA LEU A 746 14.58 -25.12 -8.69
C LEU A 746 15.25 -26.46 -8.94
N ASP A 747 16.44 -26.47 -9.55
CA ASP A 747 17.20 -27.67 -9.95
C ASP A 747 18.23 -28.12 -8.90
N THR A 748 18.32 -27.45 -7.76
CA THR A 748 19.28 -27.73 -6.68
C THR A 748 18.77 -28.81 -5.74
N ASP A 749 19.62 -29.80 -5.43
CA ASP A 749 19.32 -30.86 -4.45
C ASP A 749 19.46 -30.37 -3.01
N LEU A 750 20.46 -29.50 -2.74
CA LEU A 750 20.80 -29.06 -1.39
C LEU A 750 21.45 -27.67 -1.41
N VAL A 751 21.16 -26.87 -0.41
CA VAL A 751 21.81 -25.58 -0.19
C VAL A 751 22.72 -25.65 1.05
N ILE A 752 23.93 -25.14 0.93
CA ILE A 752 24.83 -24.84 2.05
C ILE A 752 24.94 -23.33 2.15
N SER A 753 24.41 -22.77 3.23
CA SER A 753 24.28 -21.34 3.42
C SER A 753 25.21 -20.85 4.52
N LYS A 754 26.13 -19.95 4.15
CA LYS A 754 27.11 -19.36 5.06
C LYS A 754 26.54 -18.09 5.69
N GLY A 755 26.93 -17.90 6.95
CA GLY A 755 26.72 -16.66 7.68
C GLY A 755 25.33 -16.42 8.22
N GLN A 756 25.30 -15.63 9.27
CA GLN A 756 24.09 -15.32 10.01
C GLN A 756 23.12 -14.46 9.22
N GLY A 757 23.59 -13.58 8.33
CA GLY A 757 22.76 -12.77 7.45
C GLY A 757 21.91 -13.62 6.52
N ASN A 758 22.49 -14.63 5.87
CA ASN A 758 21.74 -15.57 5.01
C ASN A 758 20.76 -16.42 5.84
N PHE A 759 21.15 -16.85 7.05
CA PHE A 759 20.25 -17.57 7.96
C PHE A 759 19.01 -16.74 8.31
N PHE A 760 19.15 -15.42 8.53
CA PHE A 760 18.01 -14.55 8.83
C PHE A 760 17.08 -14.32 7.65
N THR A 761 17.62 -14.28 6.43
CA THR A 761 16.88 -13.87 5.25
C THR A 761 16.24 -15.01 4.49
N THR A 762 16.62 -16.27 4.75
CA THR A 762 16.10 -17.43 4.00
C THR A 762 15.30 -18.45 4.83
N PRO A 763 14.83 -18.18 6.06
CA PRO A 763 14.10 -19.18 6.84
C PRO A 763 12.75 -19.49 6.19
N GLY A 764 12.39 -20.78 6.21
CA GLY A 764 11.08 -21.24 5.71
C GLY A 764 10.95 -21.35 4.20
N TRP A 765 12.01 -21.08 3.43
CA TRP A 765 11.97 -21.33 1.99
C TRP A 765 11.88 -22.82 1.66
N HIS A 766 11.49 -23.15 0.43
CA HIS A 766 11.24 -24.53 0.04
C HIS A 766 12.54 -25.21 -0.48
N LYS A 767 13.61 -25.17 0.36
CA LYS A 767 14.89 -25.86 0.07
C LYS A 767 15.49 -26.46 1.33
N ASP A 768 15.96 -27.69 1.20
CA ASP A 768 16.79 -28.35 2.19
C ASP A 768 18.09 -27.59 2.37
N THR A 769 18.41 -27.16 3.58
CA THR A 769 19.53 -26.23 3.78
C THR A 769 20.34 -26.53 5.02
N PHE A 770 21.66 -26.63 4.86
CA PHE A 770 22.61 -26.53 5.96
C PHE A 770 23.01 -25.06 6.18
N TYR A 771 22.87 -24.57 7.39
CA TYR A 771 23.33 -23.24 7.80
C TYR A 771 24.60 -23.34 8.64
N LEU A 772 25.63 -22.62 8.22
CA LEU A 772 26.97 -22.62 8.78
C LEU A 772 27.36 -21.20 9.21
N PHE A 773 27.35 -20.91 10.50
CA PHE A 773 27.72 -19.57 10.98
C PHE A 773 28.22 -19.58 12.43
N MET A 774 28.82 -18.45 12.85
CA MET A 774 29.14 -18.18 14.25
C MET A 774 28.03 -17.30 14.87
N SER A 775 27.58 -17.65 16.06
CA SER A 775 26.60 -16.87 16.80
C SER A 775 27.22 -15.55 17.29
N LYS A 776 26.62 -14.41 16.92
CA LYS A 776 27.08 -13.06 17.28
C LYS A 776 26.45 -12.51 18.59
N GLY A 777 25.87 -13.37 19.45
CA GLY A 777 25.42 -13.05 20.81
C GLY A 777 23.94 -12.68 20.94
N LEU A 778 23.55 -12.23 22.14
CA LEU A 778 22.15 -12.06 22.59
C LEU A 778 21.23 -11.27 21.63
N THR A 779 21.76 -10.28 20.92
CA THR A 779 21.00 -9.51 19.93
C THR A 779 20.68 -10.37 18.70
N ALA A 780 21.63 -11.18 18.28
CA ALA A 780 21.48 -12.13 17.19
C ALA A 780 20.54 -13.28 17.57
N GLU A 781 20.60 -13.74 18.81
CA GLU A 781 19.71 -14.74 19.37
C GLU A 781 18.25 -14.26 19.42
N ARG A 782 18.04 -13.03 19.87
CA ARG A 782 16.71 -12.37 19.84
C ARG A 782 16.22 -12.19 18.41
N CYS A 783 17.13 -11.96 17.47
CA CYS A 783 16.82 -11.82 16.06
C CYS A 783 16.38 -13.10 15.38
N THR A 784 16.83 -14.27 15.85
CA THR A 784 16.49 -15.56 15.25
C THR A 784 15.21 -16.20 15.76
N GLY A 785 14.63 -15.67 16.85
CA GLY A 785 13.54 -16.39 17.53
C GLY A 785 13.99 -17.73 18.15
N VAL A 786 15.30 -17.99 18.09
CA VAL A 786 15.98 -19.25 18.43
C VAL A 786 16.00 -19.55 19.92
N VAL A 787 15.67 -18.60 20.76
CA VAL A 787 16.21 -18.58 22.11
C VAL A 787 15.24 -18.56 23.26
N ALA A 788 14.04 -18.98 23.08
CA ALA A 788 13.26 -19.17 24.30
C ALA A 788 13.89 -20.24 25.24
N ASP A 789 14.59 -21.25 24.69
CA ASP A 789 15.00 -22.44 25.46
C ASP A 789 16.49 -22.87 25.35
N ARG A 790 17.36 -22.21 24.61
CA ARG A 790 18.78 -22.56 24.49
C ARG A 790 19.67 -21.32 24.53
N ASN A 791 20.47 -21.18 25.57
CA ASN A 791 21.56 -20.21 25.63
C ASN A 791 22.66 -20.60 24.63
N LEU A 792 22.59 -20.10 23.41
CA LEU A 792 23.70 -20.22 22.45
C LEU A 792 24.86 -19.34 22.96
N PRO A 793 26.09 -19.90 23.11
CA PRO A 793 27.21 -19.10 23.52
C PRO A 793 27.58 -18.06 22.47
N VAL A 794 27.99 -16.87 22.88
CA VAL A 794 28.63 -15.89 22.00
C VAL A 794 29.81 -16.55 21.33
N ASP A 795 30.00 -16.34 20.03
CA ASP A 795 31.03 -16.97 19.20
C ASP A 795 30.88 -18.52 19.09
N GLY A 796 29.69 -19.08 19.41
CA GLY A 796 29.42 -20.51 19.26
C GLY A 796 29.33 -20.91 17.78
N LEU A 797 29.92 -22.08 17.46
CA LEU A 797 29.90 -22.65 16.11
C LEU A 797 28.52 -23.30 15.86
N ILE A 798 27.84 -22.95 14.78
CA ILE A 798 26.54 -23.49 14.38
C ILE A 798 26.67 -24.27 13.08
N LEU A 799 26.21 -25.51 13.12
CA LEU A 799 25.98 -26.36 11.97
C LEU A 799 24.54 -26.89 12.10
N ALA A 800 23.59 -26.21 11.49
CA ALA A 800 22.18 -26.55 11.59
C ALA A 800 21.65 -27.01 10.23
N TYR A 801 20.74 -27.98 10.24
CA TYR A 801 20.00 -28.45 9.05
C TYR A 801 18.54 -28.10 9.19
N LEU A 802 17.98 -27.49 8.16
CA LEU A 802 16.55 -27.18 8.07
C LEU A 802 15.96 -27.82 6.80
N PRO A 803 15.00 -28.75 6.95
CA PRO A 803 14.26 -29.30 5.83
C PRO A 803 13.44 -28.25 5.08
N SER A 804 13.20 -28.48 3.82
CA SER A 804 12.35 -27.66 2.95
C SER A 804 11.02 -27.30 3.62
N GLY A 805 10.67 -26.02 3.63
CA GLY A 805 9.40 -25.53 4.17
C GLY A 805 9.32 -25.49 5.71
N THR A 806 10.43 -25.67 6.41
CA THR A 806 10.45 -25.55 7.87
C THR A 806 10.05 -24.15 8.28
N LYS A 807 8.94 -24.04 9.05
CA LYS A 807 8.40 -22.74 9.46
C LYS A 807 9.30 -22.04 10.50
N ARG A 808 9.23 -20.72 10.52
CA ARG A 808 9.93 -19.82 11.44
C ARG A 808 9.95 -20.26 12.91
N ASP A 809 8.79 -20.68 13.40
CA ASP A 809 8.59 -21.04 14.81
C ASP A 809 9.23 -22.38 15.20
N ALA A 810 9.64 -23.18 14.21
CA ALA A 810 10.30 -24.46 14.37
C ALA A 810 11.83 -24.39 14.24
N LEU A 811 12.37 -23.21 14.02
CA LEU A 811 13.72 -22.94 13.52
C LEU A 811 14.88 -23.56 14.28
N LEU A 812 14.68 -24.16 15.45
CA LEU A 812 15.76 -24.90 16.13
C LEU A 812 15.27 -26.03 17.04
N LYS A 813 13.95 -26.20 17.18
CA LYS A 813 13.43 -27.42 17.83
C LYS A 813 13.73 -28.65 16.95
N ASP A 814 13.76 -28.41 15.63
CA ASP A 814 13.91 -29.43 14.60
C ASP A 814 15.27 -29.38 13.87
N ALA A 815 16.21 -28.51 14.27
CA ALA A 815 17.57 -28.52 13.75
C ALA A 815 18.17 -29.93 13.99
N CYS A 816 18.59 -30.58 12.91
CA CYS A 816 19.10 -31.96 12.89
C CYS A 816 18.03 -33.09 12.84
N ASN A 817 16.77 -32.80 12.72
CA ASN A 817 15.78 -33.82 12.35
C ASN A 817 15.59 -33.84 10.82
N PRO A 818 15.80 -34.97 10.15
CA PRO A 818 15.65 -35.13 8.70
C PRO A 818 14.20 -35.01 8.23
#